data_4152f962f8eb5992021dbcb716760ebb
#
_entry.id   4152f962f8eb5992021dbcb716760ebb
#
_cell.length_a   1.000
_cell.length_b   1.000
_cell.length_c   1.000
_cell.angle_alpha   90.00
_cell.angle_beta   90.00
_cell.angle_gamma   90.00
#
_symmetry.space_group_name_H-M   'P 1'
#
loop_
_entity.id
_entity.type
_entity.pdbx_description
1 polymer ?
#
loop_
_entity_poly.entity_id
_entity_poly.type
_entity_poly.pdbx_seq_one_letter_code
_entity_poly.pdbx_strand_id
1 'polypeptide(L)'
;MKLVRSEGRPVQQRKTVRMFPPRSSLAVAFYTLSLLLVTDGALHAAHLTLTSPLDYQVVQRSSPGKGLLRIAGELSEVVSLPDVALEARVVGEKDQTSWQRVGGSVSGKKLSGTFELPAGGWWRLEVRVSQGGKQLALGSVAHVGIGEVFVIAGQSNSANHGEEKQTTKTQRVASFDGKAWRIADDPQPGASGGGGSLVPAFADAVVAKENVPVGILACGIGATSVRDWLPKGATFPNPPTLVSRVEQLPNGLWASKGAAYEAFIARMKSVGPQGFRAVLWHQGESDANQKDTTRTLSGKLYRECLEKVIRDSRRDISWSAPWFVAQASYHVPGDEGSDDIRAAQASLWRDGLAFEGPDSDALKGKLRERDGKGVHLRGEGLRVHGAKWAEKVLPWLARQWTEPRPTNDGKEWSDFAQLPECHSLGWVSANVQTKDMRSWNGVLDEAKWGTPDPQQIVSRNWDWKVSEAQWREAVKQKGEGRREEVRFDFWLPKDLQTARGIVVMSGHGSGEGLFKRADLRALAQELGLALFKFTGNPMQRGFWPQSLLFEHLRQFGEKSGHPELQHTPLFLYGHSNGTGFSAIFTSYVPDRVWGWVSMRPGTTFQVYQPGAAQVPGLVIFGEDDPFLARPSKEENLAVVPTLRKNHHALWNIAVEPKTGHGPGEKTWPIVFSFLRHTFTARVPTDTDAKTGPVKLRPLTLESGHLGQNWQTKPGGYQKLLTTPFNAFPSDKSTASWLLNADYAKDWQAFQRDGEINKPH
;
A
#
# COMPACT_ATOMS: atom_id res chain seq x y z
N MET A 1 62.72 37.48 -15.13
CA MET A 1 64.15 37.55 -14.75
C MET A 1 64.46 36.29 -13.99
N LYS A 2 65.27 35.44 -14.64
CA LYS A 2 66.19 34.38 -14.14
C LYS A 2 65.69 33.44 -13.05
N LEU A 3 65.42 32.11 -13.34
CA LEU A 3 66.37 30.98 -13.55
C LEU A 3 67.29 30.74 -12.30
N VAL A 4 67.26 29.50 -11.72
CA VAL A 4 68.19 28.38 -11.95
C VAL A 4 67.84 27.25 -10.98
N ARG A 5 67.43 26.08 -11.36
CA ARG A 5 68.04 24.73 -11.53
C ARG A 5 69.08 24.30 -10.49
N SER A 6 68.93 23.06 -9.96
CA SER A 6 69.79 21.85 -10.18
C SER A 6 69.31 20.74 -9.19
N GLU A 7 68.90 19.61 -9.63
CA GLU A 7 69.62 18.37 -10.08
C GLU A 7 70.42 17.70 -8.94
N GLY A 8 70.21 16.40 -8.81
CA GLY A 8 71.11 15.48 -8.18
C GLY A 8 70.53 14.11 -7.79
N ARG A 9 70.46 13.17 -8.72
CA ARG A 9 70.58 11.71 -8.51
C ARG A 9 72.07 11.34 -8.57
N PRO A 10 72.59 10.08 -8.34
CA PRO A 10 72.00 8.76 -7.96
C PRO A 10 72.98 7.89 -7.10
N VAL A 11 72.80 6.54 -7.21
CA VAL A 11 73.74 5.38 -7.10
C VAL A 11 73.40 4.41 -5.97
N GLN A 12 72.78 3.27 -6.21
CA GLN A 12 73.23 1.91 -6.59
C GLN A 12 74.44 1.32 -5.80
N GLN A 13 74.22 0.12 -5.23
CA GLN A 13 75.01 -1.11 -5.39
C GLN A 13 74.50 -2.21 -4.45
N ARG A 14 74.00 -3.35 -4.89
CA ARG A 14 74.53 -4.58 -5.50
C ARG A 14 75.61 -5.27 -4.67
N LYS A 15 75.37 -6.52 -4.33
CA LYS A 15 76.10 -7.80 -4.59
C LYS A 15 75.95 -8.76 -3.40
N THR A 16 75.76 -9.98 -3.50
CA THR A 16 75.88 -11.16 -4.37
C THR A 16 76.14 -12.36 -3.44
N VAL A 17 75.33 -13.44 -3.59
CA VAL A 17 75.66 -14.79 -4.07
C VAL A 17 76.65 -15.66 -3.26
N ARG A 18 76.23 -16.88 -2.86
CA ARG A 18 76.79 -18.22 -3.15
C ARG A 18 76.19 -19.27 -2.20
N MET A 19 75.49 -20.31 -2.70
CA MET A 19 75.81 -21.56 -3.37
C MET A 19 76.42 -22.67 -2.46
N PHE A 20 75.67 -23.72 -2.33
CA PHE A 20 75.74 -25.19 -2.36
C PHE A 20 77.13 -25.88 -2.28
N PRO A 21 77.19 -27.22 -2.12
CA PRO A 21 76.46 -28.38 -1.58
C PRO A 21 77.42 -29.37 -0.84
N PRO A 22 77.40 -30.73 -0.82
CA PRO A 22 76.41 -31.75 -1.22
C PRO A 22 76.35 -33.03 -0.27
N ARG A 23 75.32 -33.85 -0.60
CA ARG A 23 75.26 -35.35 -0.63
C ARG A 23 75.80 -36.22 0.49
N SER A 24 74.93 -37.15 0.97
CA SER A 24 75.18 -38.61 0.81
C SER A 24 73.92 -39.46 1.04
N SER A 25 73.75 -40.39 0.14
CA SER A 25 72.72 -41.43 0.07
C SER A 25 73.00 -42.56 1.07
N LEU A 26 71.94 -43.23 1.60
CA LEU A 26 71.89 -44.71 1.63
C LEU A 26 70.43 -45.20 1.77
N ALA A 27 70.16 -46.23 1.03
CA ALA A 27 68.87 -46.85 0.81
C ALA A 27 68.60 -47.99 1.84
N VAL A 28 67.37 -48.53 1.70
CA VAL A 28 66.86 -49.87 2.01
C VAL A 28 65.95 -49.97 3.22
N ALA A 29 64.69 -50.23 3.10
CA ALA A 29 63.99 -51.48 2.92
C ALA A 29 62.48 -51.35 3.18
N PHE A 30 61.70 -52.03 2.42
CA PHE A 30 60.28 -52.23 2.48
C PHE A 30 59.74 -52.79 3.81
N TYR A 31 58.65 -52.18 4.37
CA TYR A 31 57.56 -52.92 4.98
C TYR A 31 56.25 -52.17 4.77
N THR A 32 55.36 -52.78 4.00
CA THR A 32 53.98 -52.36 3.79
C THR A 32 53.21 -52.49 5.10
N LEU A 33 52.77 -51.34 5.64
CA LEU A 33 51.68 -51.32 6.63
C LEU A 33 50.69 -50.26 6.19
N SER A 34 49.56 -50.70 5.67
CA SER A 34 48.44 -49.85 5.29
C SER A 34 47.85 -49.17 6.54
N LEU A 35 48.31 -47.98 6.86
CA LEU A 35 47.67 -47.14 7.83
C LEU A 35 46.69 -46.24 7.05
N LEU A 36 45.41 -46.54 7.21
CA LEU A 36 44.34 -45.61 6.84
C LEU A 36 44.57 -44.29 7.65
N LEU A 37 45.26 -43.34 7.07
CA LEU A 37 45.22 -41.97 7.52
C LEU A 37 43.82 -41.42 7.16
N VAL A 38 42.91 -41.50 8.13
CA VAL A 38 41.78 -40.58 8.17
C VAL A 38 42.40 -39.22 8.35
N THR A 39 42.61 -38.49 7.26
CA THR A 39 42.88 -37.06 7.30
C THR A 39 41.61 -36.45 7.85
N ASP A 40 41.62 -36.08 9.11
CA ASP A 40 40.76 -35.05 9.64
C ASP A 40 41.02 -33.81 8.79
N GLY A 41 40.33 -33.70 7.68
CA GLY A 41 40.26 -32.47 6.93
C GLY A 41 39.62 -31.47 7.86
N ALA A 42 40.44 -30.62 8.47
CA ALA A 42 39.96 -29.41 9.10
C ALA A 42 39.13 -28.69 8.02
N LEU A 43 37.82 -28.87 8.06
CA LEU A 43 36.89 -28.06 7.27
C LEU A 43 37.21 -26.60 7.64
N HIS A 44 37.93 -25.92 6.77
CA HIS A 44 38.08 -24.48 6.88
C HIS A 44 36.65 -23.93 6.88
N ALA A 45 36.25 -23.32 7.98
CA ALA A 45 34.93 -22.72 8.07
C ALA A 45 34.84 -21.67 6.97
N ALA A 46 33.89 -21.84 6.07
CA ALA A 46 33.66 -20.89 4.98
C ALA A 46 33.43 -19.51 5.57
N HIS A 47 34.02 -18.48 4.97
CA HIS A 47 33.76 -17.10 5.40
C HIS A 47 32.44 -16.64 4.82
N LEU A 48 31.58 -16.00 5.65
CA LEU A 48 30.33 -15.36 5.24
C LEU A 48 30.50 -13.86 5.25
N THR A 49 30.37 -13.24 4.07
CA THR A 49 30.30 -11.78 3.94
C THR A 49 28.86 -11.36 3.81
N LEU A 50 28.36 -10.57 4.78
CA LEU A 50 27.01 -10.02 4.71
C LEU A 50 26.97 -8.81 3.80
N THR A 51 26.01 -8.81 2.85
CA THR A 51 25.74 -7.69 1.95
C THR A 51 24.50 -6.90 2.37
N SER A 52 23.67 -7.47 3.27
CA SER A 52 22.56 -6.84 3.98
C SER A 52 22.40 -7.51 5.35
N PRO A 53 22.19 -6.72 6.42
CA PRO A 53 22.21 -5.26 6.49
C PRO A 53 23.63 -4.69 6.31
N LEU A 54 23.66 -3.40 5.99
CA LEU A 54 24.91 -2.63 6.01
C LEU A 54 25.24 -2.18 7.45
N ASP A 55 26.50 -1.90 7.72
CA ASP A 55 26.90 -1.32 9.02
C ASP A 55 26.26 0.05 9.23
N TYR A 56 25.83 0.36 10.45
CA TYR A 56 25.01 1.51 10.83
C TYR A 56 23.64 1.62 10.14
N GLN A 57 23.17 0.58 9.47
CA GLN A 57 21.84 0.60 8.87
C GLN A 57 20.75 0.67 9.95
N VAL A 58 19.84 1.64 9.79
CA VAL A 58 18.58 1.67 10.52
C VAL A 58 17.48 1.11 9.62
N VAL A 59 16.81 0.09 10.11
CA VAL A 59 15.66 -0.52 9.47
C VAL A 59 14.37 0.04 10.09
N GLN A 60 13.44 0.45 9.24
CA GLN A 60 12.16 0.97 9.70
C GLN A 60 11.42 -0.08 10.53
N ARG A 61 11.10 0.24 11.80
CA ARG A 61 10.32 -0.64 12.66
C ARG A 61 8.88 -0.78 12.16
N SER A 62 8.35 -1.99 12.23
CA SER A 62 6.98 -2.32 11.80
C SER A 62 5.95 -2.18 12.92
N SER A 63 6.38 -2.20 14.18
CA SER A 63 5.59 -1.99 15.39
C SER A 63 6.40 -1.22 16.44
N PRO A 64 5.81 -0.78 17.56
CA PRO A 64 6.58 -0.13 18.64
C PRO A 64 7.77 -0.94 19.10
N GLY A 65 7.64 -2.25 19.16
CA GLY A 65 8.62 -3.15 19.75
C GLY A 65 9.51 -3.93 18.80
N LYS A 66 9.28 -3.89 17.46
CA LYS A 66 10.01 -4.77 16.53
C LYS A 66 10.03 -4.29 15.09
N GLY A 67 10.95 -4.86 14.30
CA GLY A 67 11.03 -4.66 12.85
C GLY A 67 11.61 -5.88 12.15
N LEU A 68 11.38 -5.97 10.85
CA LEU A 68 11.81 -7.08 10.00
C LEU A 68 13.08 -6.71 9.24
N LEU A 69 14.18 -7.36 9.60
CA LEU A 69 15.46 -7.20 8.97
C LEU A 69 15.60 -8.14 7.77
N ARG A 70 16.09 -7.64 6.64
CA ARG A 70 16.51 -8.47 5.51
C ARG A 70 17.98 -8.83 5.66
N ILE A 71 18.28 -10.12 5.53
CA ILE A 71 19.63 -10.66 5.57
C ILE A 71 19.98 -11.13 4.16
N ALA A 72 21.13 -10.74 3.66
CA ALA A 72 21.72 -11.28 2.44
C ALA A 72 23.24 -11.37 2.61
N GLY A 73 23.85 -12.32 1.92
CA GLY A 73 25.31 -12.48 1.98
C GLY A 73 25.84 -13.52 0.99
N GLU A 74 27.17 -13.58 0.96
CA GLU A 74 27.90 -14.49 0.08
C GLU A 74 28.92 -15.32 0.88
N LEU A 75 28.93 -16.61 0.61
CA LEU A 75 29.90 -17.57 1.15
C LEU A 75 31.15 -17.60 0.26
N SER A 76 32.31 -17.71 0.86
CA SER A 76 33.57 -17.89 0.12
C SER A 76 33.58 -19.17 -0.69
N GLU A 77 32.87 -20.21 -0.22
CA GLU A 77 32.77 -21.52 -0.85
C GLU A 77 31.32 -21.98 -0.96
N VAL A 78 31.04 -22.89 -1.89
CA VAL A 78 29.70 -23.50 -2.04
C VAL A 78 29.46 -24.46 -0.88
N VAL A 79 28.37 -24.27 -0.17
CA VAL A 79 27.88 -25.22 0.82
C VAL A 79 26.79 -26.07 0.17
N SER A 80 27.14 -27.29 -0.24
CA SER A 80 26.25 -28.26 -0.88
C SER A 80 25.96 -29.43 0.10
N LEU A 81 25.34 -29.14 1.22
CA LEU A 81 24.97 -30.13 2.22
C LEU A 81 23.45 -30.14 2.40
N PRO A 82 22.83 -31.32 2.61
CA PRO A 82 21.41 -31.35 2.95
C PRO A 82 21.16 -30.73 4.33
N ASP A 83 19.96 -30.23 4.56
CA ASP A 83 19.46 -29.69 5.85
C ASP A 83 20.32 -28.57 6.47
N VAL A 84 20.83 -27.69 5.63
CA VAL A 84 21.56 -26.49 6.08
C VAL A 84 20.59 -25.48 6.66
N ALA A 85 20.85 -25.00 7.88
CA ALA A 85 20.09 -23.95 8.54
C ALA A 85 20.80 -22.61 8.41
N LEU A 86 20.03 -21.56 8.13
CA LEU A 86 20.44 -20.17 8.29
C LEU A 86 19.93 -19.68 9.65
N GLU A 87 20.82 -19.20 10.49
CA GLU A 87 20.48 -18.74 11.85
C GLU A 87 21.11 -17.40 12.12
N ALA A 88 20.43 -16.57 12.92
CA ALA A 88 20.92 -15.28 13.34
C ALA A 88 20.72 -15.07 14.84
N ARG A 89 21.54 -14.19 15.41
CA ARG A 89 21.38 -13.68 16.76
C ARG A 89 21.84 -12.23 16.84
N VAL A 90 21.39 -11.52 17.86
CA VAL A 90 21.91 -10.19 18.21
C VAL A 90 22.71 -10.25 19.48
N VAL A 91 23.79 -9.49 19.50
CA VAL A 91 24.67 -9.32 20.63
C VAL A 91 24.66 -7.84 21.01
N GLY A 92 24.12 -7.51 22.17
CA GLY A 92 24.19 -6.19 22.77
C GLY A 92 25.45 -6.07 23.70
N GLU A 93 25.59 -4.95 24.35
CA GLU A 93 26.73 -4.73 25.28
C GLU A 93 26.71 -5.71 26.46
N LYS A 94 25.53 -6.08 26.96
CA LYS A 94 25.39 -6.91 28.19
C LYS A 94 24.64 -8.22 27.93
N ASP A 95 23.89 -8.33 26.83
CA ASP A 95 23.00 -9.44 26.54
C ASP A 95 23.20 -9.94 25.12
N GLN A 96 23.03 -11.23 24.94
CA GLN A 96 22.94 -11.85 23.61
C GLN A 96 21.73 -12.75 23.55
N THR A 97 21.05 -12.77 22.38
CA THR A 97 19.98 -13.73 22.14
C THR A 97 20.56 -15.11 21.82
N SER A 98 19.76 -16.15 22.02
CA SER A 98 20.08 -17.47 21.45
C SER A 98 20.05 -17.40 19.92
N TRP A 99 20.70 -18.36 19.25
CA TRP A 99 20.59 -18.55 17.81
C TRP A 99 19.14 -18.88 17.43
N GLN A 100 18.60 -18.14 16.49
CA GLN A 100 17.24 -18.29 16.00
C GLN A 100 17.27 -18.56 14.50
N ARG A 101 16.37 -19.39 14.02
CA ARG A 101 16.27 -19.70 12.60
C ARG A 101 15.79 -18.49 11.81
N VAL A 102 16.49 -18.17 10.73
CA VAL A 102 16.12 -17.12 9.77
C VAL A 102 15.16 -17.73 8.74
N GLY A 103 14.07 -17.02 8.46
CA GLY A 103 13.17 -17.40 7.37
C GLY A 103 13.83 -17.12 6.01
N GLY A 104 14.54 -18.12 5.45
CA GLY A 104 15.29 -17.93 4.22
C GLY A 104 15.99 -19.19 3.73
N SER A 105 16.88 -19.03 2.78
CA SER A 105 17.59 -20.15 2.13
C SER A 105 19.06 -19.82 1.83
N VAL A 106 19.84 -20.89 1.71
CA VAL A 106 21.20 -20.88 1.18
C VAL A 106 21.16 -21.59 -0.17
N SER A 107 21.64 -20.94 -1.22
CA SER A 107 21.69 -21.49 -2.58
C SER A 107 23.06 -21.21 -3.22
N GLY A 108 23.85 -22.26 -3.39
CA GLY A 108 25.23 -22.13 -3.82
C GLY A 108 26.06 -21.29 -2.86
N LYS A 109 26.60 -20.18 -3.34
CA LYS A 109 27.32 -19.21 -2.50
C LYS A 109 26.44 -18.12 -1.90
N LYS A 110 25.19 -17.99 -2.30
CA LYS A 110 24.31 -16.90 -1.86
C LYS A 110 23.37 -17.35 -0.75
N LEU A 111 23.14 -16.47 0.18
CA LEU A 111 22.10 -16.63 1.18
C LEU A 111 21.19 -15.41 1.21
N SER A 112 19.94 -15.64 1.51
CA SER A 112 18.97 -14.55 1.73
C SER A 112 17.89 -15.01 2.70
N GLY A 113 17.36 -14.06 3.49
CA GLY A 113 16.28 -14.35 4.42
C GLY A 113 15.79 -13.11 5.13
N THR A 114 14.84 -13.31 6.04
CA THR A 114 14.29 -12.27 6.91
C THR A 114 14.37 -12.71 8.36
N PHE A 115 14.62 -11.75 9.23
CA PHE A 115 14.78 -11.97 10.65
C PHE A 115 14.11 -10.84 11.44
N GLU A 116 13.22 -11.18 12.37
CA GLU A 116 12.55 -10.20 13.20
C GLU A 116 13.46 -9.82 14.38
N LEU A 117 13.65 -8.52 14.58
CA LEU A 117 14.45 -7.98 15.68
C LEU A 117 13.64 -7.04 16.56
N PRO A 118 13.97 -6.97 17.88
CA PRO A 118 13.39 -5.95 18.73
C PRO A 118 13.78 -4.54 18.28
N ALA A 119 12.87 -3.57 18.45
CA ALA A 119 13.16 -2.18 18.25
C ALA A 119 14.28 -1.72 19.23
N GLY A 120 15.22 -0.96 18.72
CA GLY A 120 16.38 -0.56 19.47
C GLY A 120 17.68 -0.71 18.69
N GLY A 121 18.78 -0.84 19.38
CA GLY A 121 20.16 -0.95 18.83
C GLY A 121 21.02 0.19 19.38
N TRP A 122 22.34 0.22 19.07
CA TRP A 122 22.95 -0.60 18.01
C TRP A 122 23.13 -2.06 18.47
N TRP A 123 22.70 -2.98 17.60
CA TRP A 123 22.90 -4.40 17.80
C TRP A 123 24.06 -4.89 16.92
N ARG A 124 24.96 -5.71 17.46
CA ARG A 124 25.83 -6.53 16.62
C ARG A 124 25.01 -7.72 16.14
N LEU A 125 24.80 -7.81 14.82
CA LEU A 125 24.15 -8.96 14.21
C LEU A 125 25.20 -10.01 13.89
N GLU A 126 24.96 -11.25 14.29
CA GLU A 126 25.72 -12.41 13.86
C GLU A 126 24.80 -13.35 13.09
N VAL A 127 25.27 -13.82 11.94
CA VAL A 127 24.56 -14.74 11.05
C VAL A 127 25.47 -15.94 10.80
N ARG A 128 24.94 -17.13 11.00
CA ARG A 128 25.68 -18.37 10.70
C ARG A 128 24.92 -19.27 9.75
N VAL A 129 25.68 -20.04 9.00
CA VAL A 129 25.18 -21.23 8.28
C VAL A 129 25.59 -22.44 9.11
N SER A 130 24.64 -23.29 9.46
CA SER A 130 24.88 -24.47 10.31
C SER A 130 24.24 -25.74 9.74
N GLN A 131 24.77 -26.88 10.15
CA GLN A 131 24.17 -28.20 9.88
C GLN A 131 24.26 -29.03 11.17
N GLY A 132 23.13 -29.56 11.64
CA GLY A 132 23.07 -30.34 12.87
C GLY A 132 23.62 -29.58 14.09
N GLY A 133 23.54 -28.24 14.12
CA GLY A 133 24.11 -27.41 15.16
C GLY A 133 25.60 -27.05 15.00
N LYS A 134 26.32 -27.72 14.06
CA LYS A 134 27.72 -27.39 13.74
C LYS A 134 27.77 -26.16 12.83
N GLN A 135 28.53 -25.16 13.21
CA GLN A 135 28.75 -23.94 12.41
C GLN A 135 29.63 -24.23 11.19
N LEU A 136 29.13 -23.91 10.00
CA LEU A 136 29.85 -24.05 8.71
C LEU A 136 30.43 -22.71 8.25
N ALA A 137 29.71 -21.60 8.51
CA ALA A 137 30.16 -20.26 8.19
C ALA A 137 29.59 -19.26 9.21
N LEU A 138 30.29 -18.17 9.43
CA LEU A 138 29.86 -17.05 10.30
C LEU A 138 30.18 -15.71 9.63
N GLY A 139 29.23 -14.78 9.68
CA GLY A 139 29.39 -13.37 9.31
C GLY A 139 28.77 -12.46 10.37
N SER A 140 29.22 -11.22 10.45
CA SER A 140 28.65 -10.26 11.39
C SER A 140 28.63 -8.85 10.83
N VAL A 141 27.69 -8.02 11.35
CA VAL A 141 27.63 -6.58 11.17
C VAL A 141 27.62 -5.94 12.55
N ALA A 142 28.46 -4.92 12.78
CA ALA A 142 28.69 -4.38 14.11
C ALA A 142 27.52 -3.53 14.63
N HIS A 143 26.90 -2.73 13.76
CA HIS A 143 25.88 -1.77 14.15
C HIS A 143 24.64 -1.91 13.28
N VAL A 144 23.58 -2.48 13.83
CA VAL A 144 22.26 -2.58 13.19
C VAL A 144 21.22 -1.97 14.12
N GLY A 145 20.39 -1.07 13.60
CA GLY A 145 19.31 -0.43 14.35
C GLY A 145 17.94 -0.81 13.81
N ILE A 146 16.98 -1.02 14.70
CA ILE A 146 15.55 -1.13 14.36
C ILE A 146 14.87 0.11 14.94
N GLY A 147 14.43 1.03 14.08
CA GLY A 147 13.94 2.33 14.54
C GLY A 147 13.10 3.08 13.52
N GLU A 148 13.23 4.39 13.51
CA GLU A 148 12.50 5.26 12.58
C GLU A 148 13.42 5.75 11.46
N VAL A 149 12.95 5.69 10.22
CA VAL A 149 13.69 6.19 9.05
C VAL A 149 12.91 7.32 8.41
N PHE A 150 13.56 8.46 8.14
CA PHE A 150 12.95 9.62 7.49
C PHE A 150 13.70 10.01 6.22
N VAL A 151 12.96 10.49 5.24
CA VAL A 151 13.51 11.12 4.04
C VAL A 151 13.42 12.62 4.20
N ILE A 152 14.53 13.34 4.06
CA ILE A 152 14.56 14.80 4.14
C ILE A 152 14.93 15.34 2.77
N ALA A 153 14.01 16.08 2.13
CA ALA A 153 14.14 16.56 0.77
C ALA A 153 13.68 18.02 0.61
N GLY A 154 14.03 18.62 -0.50
CA GLY A 154 13.76 20.01 -0.81
C GLY A 154 15.03 20.77 -1.17
N GLN A 155 15.11 22.06 -0.78
CA GLN A 155 16.27 22.88 -1.17
C GLN A 155 17.28 23.08 -0.02
N SER A 156 18.05 24.15 -0.06
CA SER A 156 19.22 24.37 0.78
C SER A 156 18.99 24.20 2.29
N ASN A 157 17.88 24.69 2.85
CA ASN A 157 17.57 24.51 4.28
C ASN A 157 17.09 23.10 4.67
N SER A 158 16.90 22.18 3.70
CA SER A 158 16.78 20.74 3.94
C SER A 158 18.08 19.96 3.70
N ALA A 159 19.17 20.67 3.37
CA ALA A 159 20.46 20.13 2.99
C ALA A 159 21.58 20.69 3.91
N ASN A 160 22.85 20.62 3.47
CA ASN A 160 24.01 21.03 4.26
C ASN A 160 24.44 22.47 3.93
N HIS A 161 23.54 23.43 4.00
CA HIS A 161 23.84 24.83 3.68
C HIS A 161 23.82 25.75 4.91
N GLY A 162 23.55 25.22 6.09
CA GLY A 162 23.64 25.98 7.33
C GLY A 162 25.07 26.42 7.65
N GLU A 163 25.22 27.52 8.37
CA GLU A 163 26.50 28.17 8.62
C GLU A 163 27.45 27.30 9.46
N GLU A 164 26.90 26.58 10.44
CA GLU A 164 27.68 25.80 11.41
C GLU A 164 27.29 24.31 11.39
N LYS A 165 28.24 23.41 11.23
CA LYS A 165 28.03 21.97 11.32
C LYS A 165 27.53 21.57 12.70
N GLN A 166 26.56 20.67 12.72
CA GLN A 166 25.99 20.07 13.93
C GLN A 166 26.44 18.61 14.06
N THR A 167 26.48 18.09 15.27
CA THR A 167 26.74 16.67 15.56
C THR A 167 25.59 16.08 16.36
N THR A 168 25.38 14.78 16.23
CA THR A 168 24.39 14.05 17.02
C THR A 168 24.88 13.88 18.47
N LYS A 169 23.99 14.13 19.42
CA LYS A 169 24.29 13.96 20.85
C LYS A 169 24.13 12.52 21.32
N THR A 170 23.14 11.80 20.70
CA THR A 170 22.78 10.46 21.15
C THR A 170 23.65 9.37 20.54
N GLN A 171 24.39 9.66 19.46
CA GLN A 171 25.14 8.69 18.66
C GLN A 171 24.27 7.51 18.14
N ARG A 172 22.94 7.70 18.15
CA ARG A 172 21.94 6.71 17.68
C ARG A 172 21.23 7.18 16.41
N VAL A 173 21.86 8.07 15.67
CA VAL A 173 21.37 8.59 14.40
C VAL A 173 22.35 8.23 13.29
N ALA A 174 21.87 7.61 12.23
CA ALA A 174 22.66 7.31 11.05
C ALA A 174 22.06 7.91 9.80
N SER A 175 22.90 8.27 8.84
CA SER A 175 22.49 8.84 7.55
C SER A 175 23.06 8.02 6.40
N PHE A 176 22.27 7.87 5.34
CA PHE A 176 22.51 7.01 4.19
C PHE A 176 22.78 7.81 2.91
N ASP A 177 23.90 7.53 2.23
CA ASP A 177 24.28 8.19 0.98
C ASP A 177 23.73 7.50 -0.29
N GLY A 178 23.09 6.36 -0.14
CA GLY A 178 22.65 5.48 -1.25
C GLY A 178 23.51 4.23 -1.39
N LYS A 179 24.66 4.16 -0.68
CA LYS A 179 25.58 3.01 -0.71
C LYS A 179 25.99 2.57 0.70
N ALA A 180 26.24 3.51 1.61
CA ALA A 180 26.70 3.25 2.95
C ALA A 180 25.96 4.13 3.98
N TRP A 181 25.85 3.62 5.19
CA TRP A 181 25.35 4.33 6.35
C TRP A 181 26.52 4.82 7.21
N ARG A 182 26.36 5.94 7.87
CA ARG A 182 27.31 6.44 8.87
C ARG A 182 26.58 7.26 9.94
N ILE A 183 27.21 7.52 11.07
CA ILE A 183 26.70 8.46 12.07
C ILE A 183 26.36 9.79 11.36
N ALA A 184 25.20 10.36 11.70
CA ALA A 184 24.61 11.51 11.03
C ALA A 184 25.16 12.87 11.49
N ASP A 185 26.47 12.95 11.71
CA ASP A 185 27.15 14.23 11.90
C ASP A 185 27.29 14.98 10.57
N ASP A 186 27.12 16.29 10.59
CA ASP A 186 27.18 17.12 9.38
C ASP A 186 28.59 17.12 8.72
N PRO A 187 28.63 17.24 7.42
CA PRO A 187 27.52 17.36 6.47
C PRO A 187 26.86 16.01 6.18
N GLN A 188 25.53 16.01 5.99
CA GLN A 188 24.77 14.80 5.72
C GLN A 188 25.12 14.21 4.35
N PRO A 189 25.41 12.90 4.26
CA PRO A 189 25.74 12.27 2.98
C PRO A 189 24.52 12.24 2.07
N GLY A 190 24.75 12.51 0.78
CA GLY A 190 23.70 12.48 -0.24
C GLY A 190 22.91 13.77 -0.44
N ALA A 191 22.98 14.72 0.50
CA ALA A 191 22.47 16.07 0.31
C ALA A 191 23.57 17.03 -0.16
N SER A 192 23.18 18.10 -0.84
CA SER A 192 24.12 19.12 -1.32
C SER A 192 24.66 20.01 -0.20
N GLY A 193 25.80 20.67 -0.45
CA GLY A 193 26.45 21.56 0.50
C GLY A 193 27.44 20.84 1.44
N GLY A 194 28.16 21.63 2.25
CA GLY A 194 29.21 21.13 3.13
C GLY A 194 29.16 21.73 4.53
N GLY A 195 28.11 22.46 4.85
CA GLY A 195 27.87 23.10 6.15
C GLY A 195 26.99 22.28 7.08
N GLY A 196 26.18 22.95 7.88
CA GLY A 196 25.28 22.35 8.86
C GLY A 196 23.89 22.04 8.32
N SER A 197 23.17 21.19 9.05
CA SER A 197 21.80 20.78 8.74
C SER A 197 20.90 20.72 9.97
N LEU A 198 19.59 20.62 9.76
CA LEU A 198 18.59 20.38 10.82
C LEU A 198 18.64 18.96 11.39
N VAL A 199 19.31 18.03 10.68
CA VAL A 199 19.24 16.58 10.90
C VAL A 199 19.63 16.17 12.31
N PRO A 200 20.79 16.54 12.86
CA PRO A 200 21.19 16.10 14.19
C PRO A 200 20.17 16.47 15.27
N ALA A 201 19.66 17.70 15.26
CA ALA A 201 18.70 18.17 16.26
C ALA A 201 17.33 17.50 16.14
N PHE A 202 16.81 17.33 14.90
CA PHE A 202 15.55 16.62 14.64
C PHE A 202 15.63 15.18 15.11
N ALA A 203 16.66 14.47 14.64
CA ALA A 203 16.77 13.04 14.88
C ALA A 203 17.08 12.71 16.36
N ASP A 204 17.90 13.51 17.03
CA ASP A 204 18.13 13.38 18.48
C ASP A 204 16.84 13.57 19.29
N ALA A 205 15.97 14.50 18.89
CA ALA A 205 14.67 14.67 19.53
C ALA A 205 13.76 13.44 19.34
N VAL A 206 13.81 12.81 18.15
CA VAL A 206 13.08 11.55 17.90
C VAL A 206 13.67 10.43 18.74
N VAL A 207 15.00 10.27 18.79
CA VAL A 207 15.66 9.26 19.63
C VAL A 207 15.28 9.45 21.10
N ALA A 208 15.30 10.67 21.60
CA ALA A 208 14.97 10.97 22.98
C ALA A 208 13.51 10.61 23.33
N LYS A 209 12.58 10.77 22.41
CA LYS A 209 11.16 10.47 22.63
C LYS A 209 10.82 9.00 22.44
N GLU A 210 11.32 8.39 21.38
CA GLU A 210 10.95 7.04 20.94
C GLU A 210 11.89 5.95 21.46
N ASN A 211 13.04 6.34 21.96
CA ASN A 211 14.12 5.46 22.46
C ASN A 211 14.57 4.38 21.45
N VAL A 212 14.55 4.73 20.16
CA VAL A 212 15.03 3.87 19.07
C VAL A 212 16.02 4.61 18.18
N PRO A 213 16.92 3.93 17.45
CA PRO A 213 17.77 4.56 16.45
C PRO A 213 16.96 5.29 15.38
N VAL A 214 17.54 6.34 14.79
CA VAL A 214 16.93 7.09 13.69
C VAL A 214 17.83 7.05 12.46
N GLY A 215 17.24 6.66 11.33
CA GLY A 215 17.86 6.67 10.01
C GLY A 215 17.41 7.87 9.18
N ILE A 216 18.32 8.49 8.46
CA ILE A 216 18.05 9.63 7.59
C ILE A 216 18.49 9.33 6.16
N LEU A 217 17.58 9.58 5.22
CA LEU A 217 17.85 9.62 3.79
C LEU A 217 17.87 11.10 3.37
N ALA A 218 19.06 11.68 3.37
CA ALA A 218 19.23 13.09 3.05
C ALA A 218 19.26 13.28 1.53
N CYS A 219 18.26 13.99 0.99
CA CYS A 219 18.05 14.18 -0.45
C CYS A 219 18.03 15.66 -0.88
N GLY A 220 18.18 16.61 0.04
CA GLY A 220 18.07 18.04 -0.24
C GLY A 220 19.11 18.53 -1.27
N ILE A 221 18.68 19.40 -2.20
CA ILE A 221 19.53 19.96 -3.25
C ILE A 221 19.42 21.49 -3.24
N GLY A 222 20.51 22.19 -2.95
CA GLY A 222 20.55 23.64 -2.87
C GLY A 222 20.07 24.34 -4.13
N ALA A 223 19.40 25.48 -3.95
CA ALA A 223 18.89 26.36 -4.98
C ALA A 223 17.96 25.69 -6.02
N THR A 224 17.25 24.64 -5.62
CA THR A 224 16.23 24.01 -6.48
C THR A 224 14.87 24.65 -6.34
N SER A 225 14.21 24.92 -7.46
CA SER A 225 12.78 25.18 -7.58
C SER A 225 12.01 23.86 -7.49
N VAL A 226 10.74 23.89 -7.12
CA VAL A 226 9.85 22.72 -7.20
C VAL A 226 9.80 22.12 -8.61
N ARG A 227 10.01 22.95 -9.66
CA ARG A 227 10.08 22.53 -11.06
C ARG A 227 11.23 21.58 -11.35
N ASP A 228 12.36 21.72 -10.65
CA ASP A 228 13.53 20.82 -10.78
C ASP A 228 13.23 19.41 -10.24
N TRP A 229 12.24 19.29 -9.35
CA TRP A 229 11.83 18.03 -8.73
C TRP A 229 10.72 17.29 -9.47
N LEU A 230 10.25 17.85 -10.58
CA LEU A 230 9.26 17.16 -11.42
C LEU A 230 9.88 15.98 -12.15
N PRO A 231 9.10 14.94 -12.48
CA PRO A 231 9.54 13.85 -13.36
C PRO A 231 10.01 14.38 -14.70
N LYS A 232 10.91 13.63 -15.35
CA LYS A 232 11.42 13.96 -16.68
C LYS A 232 10.29 14.22 -17.68
N GLY A 233 10.41 15.32 -18.41
CA GLY A 233 9.46 15.72 -19.44
C GLY A 233 8.20 16.41 -18.92
N ALA A 234 7.99 16.54 -17.61
CA ALA A 234 6.89 17.32 -17.05
C ALA A 234 7.11 18.81 -17.36
N THR A 235 6.08 19.45 -17.92
CA THR A 235 6.16 20.81 -18.48
C THR A 235 5.58 21.88 -17.56
N PHE A 236 6.07 23.12 -17.73
CA PHE A 236 5.63 24.31 -17.02
C PHE A 236 5.91 25.58 -17.87
N PRO A 237 5.21 26.70 -17.60
CA PRO A 237 5.27 27.86 -18.51
C PRO A 237 6.54 28.69 -18.38
N ASN A 238 7.11 28.83 -17.18
CA ASN A 238 8.24 29.71 -16.90
C ASN A 238 9.39 28.97 -16.20
N PRO A 239 10.65 29.25 -16.56
CA PRO A 239 11.80 28.52 -16.00
C PRO A 239 12.11 28.96 -14.57
N PRO A 240 12.78 28.11 -13.76
CA PRO A 240 13.39 28.54 -12.50
C PRO A 240 14.58 29.49 -12.73
N THR A 241 15.06 30.10 -11.65
CA THR A 241 16.25 30.98 -11.70
C THR A 241 17.50 30.21 -12.20
N LEU A 242 17.66 28.96 -11.79
CA LEU A 242 18.73 28.06 -12.29
C LEU A 242 18.16 27.09 -13.31
N VAL A 243 18.53 27.23 -14.56
CA VAL A 243 17.98 26.44 -15.68
C VAL A 243 18.75 25.16 -16.00
N SER A 244 19.78 24.83 -15.23
CA SER A 244 20.64 23.64 -15.54
C SER A 244 19.90 22.30 -15.52
N ARG A 245 18.81 22.20 -14.71
CA ARG A 245 17.98 21.01 -14.54
C ARG A 245 16.71 20.97 -15.36
N VAL A 246 16.50 22.03 -16.17
CA VAL A 246 15.34 22.15 -17.05
C VAL A 246 15.78 22.41 -18.48
N GLU A 247 14.89 22.25 -19.44
CA GLU A 247 15.13 22.56 -20.85
C GLU A 247 13.94 23.27 -21.46
N GLN A 248 14.20 24.15 -22.43
CA GLN A 248 13.14 24.82 -23.16
C GLN A 248 12.74 23.98 -24.38
N LEU A 249 11.43 23.79 -24.55
CA LEU A 249 10.85 23.06 -25.66
C LEU A 249 10.56 23.98 -26.85
N PRO A 250 10.45 23.43 -28.09
CA PRO A 250 10.14 24.23 -29.28
C PRO A 250 8.84 25.01 -29.23
N ASN A 251 7.88 24.59 -28.41
CA ASN A 251 6.60 25.28 -28.20
C ASN A 251 6.67 26.41 -27.16
N GLY A 252 7.84 26.77 -26.67
CA GLY A 252 8.06 27.83 -25.69
C GLY A 252 7.88 27.40 -24.23
N LEU A 253 7.33 26.22 -23.95
CA LEU A 253 7.26 25.68 -22.60
C LEU A 253 8.64 25.21 -22.13
N TRP A 254 8.76 25.03 -20.83
CA TRP A 254 9.91 24.41 -20.20
C TRP A 254 9.56 23.01 -19.67
N ALA A 255 10.54 22.13 -19.63
CA ALA A 255 10.38 20.77 -19.10
C ALA A 255 11.48 20.44 -18.10
N SER A 256 11.16 19.63 -17.10
CA SER A 256 12.14 19.05 -16.17
C SER A 256 12.99 17.99 -16.88
N LYS A 257 14.30 18.00 -16.65
CA LYS A 257 15.21 16.91 -17.05
C LYS A 257 15.11 15.67 -16.16
N GLY A 258 14.38 15.76 -15.04
CA GLY A 258 14.06 14.65 -14.15
C GLY A 258 15.15 14.21 -13.17
N ALA A 259 16.37 14.72 -13.26
CA ALA A 259 17.50 14.19 -12.50
C ALA A 259 17.31 14.24 -10.97
N ALA A 260 16.73 15.32 -10.43
CA ALA A 260 16.47 15.42 -8.99
C ALA A 260 15.38 14.43 -8.55
N TYR A 261 14.32 14.30 -9.34
CA TYR A 261 13.24 13.35 -9.09
C TYR A 261 13.73 11.90 -9.12
N GLU A 262 14.47 11.52 -10.18
CA GLU A 262 14.99 10.16 -10.35
C GLU A 262 15.93 9.77 -9.20
N ALA A 263 16.83 10.68 -8.79
CA ALA A 263 17.72 10.45 -7.65
C ALA A 263 16.92 10.30 -6.32
N PHE A 264 15.89 11.09 -6.14
CA PHE A 264 15.00 11.03 -4.97
C PHE A 264 14.26 9.69 -4.91
N ILE A 265 13.65 9.25 -6.02
CA ILE A 265 12.96 7.95 -6.11
C ILE A 265 13.94 6.79 -5.89
N ALA A 266 15.11 6.83 -6.49
CA ALA A 266 16.15 5.81 -6.31
C ALA A 266 16.56 5.69 -4.83
N ARG A 267 16.72 6.82 -4.12
CA ARG A 267 17.06 6.84 -2.69
C ARG A 267 15.95 6.22 -1.84
N MET A 268 14.68 6.55 -2.08
CA MET A 268 13.56 5.95 -1.35
C MET A 268 13.45 4.45 -1.60
N LYS A 269 13.65 4.00 -2.85
CA LYS A 269 13.60 2.57 -3.20
C LYS A 269 14.74 1.75 -2.59
N SER A 270 15.89 2.36 -2.33
CA SER A 270 17.08 1.65 -1.84
C SER A 270 16.93 1.07 -0.43
N VAL A 271 16.01 1.58 0.38
CA VAL A 271 15.70 1.03 1.71
C VAL A 271 14.59 0.00 1.71
N GLY A 272 14.08 -0.35 0.50
CA GLY A 272 13.03 -1.35 0.32
C GLY A 272 11.61 -0.81 0.49
N PRO A 273 10.60 -1.66 0.24
CA PRO A 273 9.20 -1.29 0.41
C PRO A 273 8.91 -0.79 1.83
N GLN A 274 8.28 0.39 1.93
CA GLN A 274 7.96 1.03 3.22
C GLN A 274 9.16 1.15 4.18
N GLY A 275 10.38 1.20 3.64
CA GLY A 275 11.61 1.24 4.41
C GLY A 275 11.90 2.58 5.10
N PHE A 276 10.95 3.52 5.08
CA PHE A 276 11.01 4.79 5.81
C PHE A 276 9.63 5.18 6.33
N ARG A 277 9.56 6.13 7.26
CA ARG A 277 8.33 6.54 7.95
C ARG A 277 7.58 7.65 7.22
N ALA A 278 8.30 8.69 6.82
CA ALA A 278 7.73 9.87 6.17
C ALA A 278 8.79 10.64 5.37
N VAL A 279 8.31 11.49 4.47
CA VAL A 279 9.10 12.51 3.77
C VAL A 279 8.89 13.86 4.46
N LEU A 280 10.00 14.53 4.78
CA LEU A 280 10.03 15.89 5.33
C LEU A 280 10.51 16.83 4.21
N TRP A 281 9.60 17.66 3.72
CA TRP A 281 9.82 18.53 2.58
C TRP A 281 9.99 19.99 2.99
N HIS A 282 11.17 20.56 2.68
CA HIS A 282 11.45 21.96 2.90
C HIS A 282 11.97 22.63 1.63
N GLN A 283 11.11 23.34 0.92
CA GLN A 283 11.41 24.03 -0.32
C GLN A 283 10.32 25.08 -0.61
N GLY A 284 10.69 26.19 -1.23
CA GLY A 284 9.79 27.27 -1.61
C GLY A 284 10.54 28.57 -1.90
N GLU A 285 11.68 28.80 -1.28
CA GLU A 285 12.47 30.02 -1.41
C GLU A 285 12.91 30.28 -2.86
N SER A 286 13.27 29.23 -3.61
CA SER A 286 13.66 29.37 -5.03
C SER A 286 12.47 29.59 -5.99
N ASP A 287 11.25 29.61 -5.50
CA ASP A 287 10.02 29.86 -6.25
C ASP A 287 9.31 31.15 -5.80
N ALA A 288 9.58 31.61 -4.58
CA ALA A 288 9.06 32.85 -4.02
C ALA A 288 9.86 34.07 -4.51
N ASN A 289 9.20 35.21 -4.73
CA ASN A 289 9.77 36.56 -4.82
C ASN A 289 11.14 36.64 -5.52
N GLN A 290 11.28 35.99 -6.68
CA GLN A 290 12.56 36.00 -7.39
C GLN A 290 12.87 37.44 -7.92
N LYS A 291 14.16 37.81 -7.94
CA LYS A 291 14.62 39.11 -8.48
C LYS A 291 14.15 39.33 -9.92
N ASP A 292 14.18 38.30 -10.73
CA ASP A 292 13.49 38.24 -12.03
C ASP A 292 12.08 37.68 -11.77
N THR A 293 11.08 38.56 -11.76
CA THR A 293 9.69 38.20 -11.45
C THR A 293 9.11 37.15 -12.41
N THR A 294 9.65 37.06 -13.62
CA THR A 294 9.26 35.97 -14.58
C THR A 294 9.65 34.57 -14.12
N ARG A 295 10.55 34.47 -13.14
CA ARG A 295 11.01 33.19 -12.53
C ARG A 295 10.21 32.81 -11.30
N THR A 296 9.48 33.77 -10.71
CA THR A 296 8.59 33.49 -9.54
C THR A 296 7.41 32.63 -9.96
N LEU A 297 7.04 31.68 -9.12
CA LEU A 297 5.82 30.90 -9.31
C LEU A 297 4.63 31.56 -8.61
N SER A 298 3.47 31.49 -9.24
CA SER A 298 2.22 31.67 -8.52
C SER A 298 1.98 30.51 -7.55
N GLY A 299 1.30 30.74 -6.45
CA GLY A 299 0.95 29.69 -5.51
C GLY A 299 0.18 28.54 -6.14
N LYS A 300 -0.70 28.85 -7.12
CA LYS A 300 -1.40 27.82 -7.89
C LYS A 300 -0.42 26.86 -8.59
N LEU A 301 0.52 27.41 -9.36
CA LEU A 301 1.47 26.60 -10.12
C LEU A 301 2.47 25.87 -9.20
N TYR A 302 2.90 26.51 -8.10
CA TYR A 302 3.71 25.86 -7.09
C TYR A 302 3.01 24.63 -6.50
N ARG A 303 1.73 24.81 -6.12
CA ARG A 303 0.90 23.72 -5.62
C ARG A 303 0.77 22.58 -6.63
N GLU A 304 0.44 22.89 -7.88
CA GLU A 304 0.29 21.88 -8.94
C GLU A 304 1.58 21.08 -9.12
N CYS A 305 2.75 21.74 -9.13
CA CYS A 305 4.04 21.10 -9.23
C CYS A 305 4.32 20.20 -8.02
N LEU A 306 4.15 20.68 -6.78
CA LEU A 306 4.44 19.90 -5.58
C LEU A 306 3.44 18.76 -5.40
N GLU A 307 2.16 18.96 -5.69
CA GLU A 307 1.17 17.88 -5.71
C GLU A 307 1.57 16.79 -6.69
N LYS A 308 2.05 17.16 -7.89
CA LYS A 308 2.56 16.19 -8.87
C LYS A 308 3.78 15.41 -8.34
N VAL A 309 4.74 16.08 -7.70
CA VAL A 309 5.89 15.40 -7.08
C VAL A 309 5.43 14.40 -6.02
N ILE A 310 4.50 14.78 -5.15
CA ILE A 310 3.95 13.92 -4.09
C ILE A 310 3.24 12.70 -4.70
N ARG A 311 2.31 12.92 -5.65
CA ARG A 311 1.52 11.83 -6.25
C ARG A 311 2.37 10.88 -7.07
N ASP A 312 3.24 11.43 -7.93
CA ASP A 312 4.12 10.62 -8.76
C ASP A 312 5.12 9.82 -7.92
N SER A 313 5.70 10.41 -6.87
CA SER A 313 6.60 9.69 -5.98
C SER A 313 5.90 8.53 -5.27
N ARG A 314 4.67 8.72 -4.78
CA ARG A 314 3.85 7.65 -4.19
C ARG A 314 3.57 6.52 -5.17
N ARG A 315 3.20 6.86 -6.41
CA ARG A 315 3.04 5.88 -7.50
C ARG A 315 4.33 5.11 -7.75
N ASP A 316 5.45 5.82 -7.89
CA ASP A 316 6.71 5.22 -8.34
C ASP A 316 7.39 4.35 -7.27
N ILE A 317 7.14 4.62 -5.99
CA ILE A 317 7.55 3.74 -4.88
C ILE A 317 6.47 2.71 -4.50
N SER A 318 5.31 2.76 -5.16
CA SER A 318 4.15 1.90 -4.90
C SER A 318 3.68 1.93 -3.43
N TRP A 319 3.70 3.12 -2.82
CA TRP A 319 3.28 3.33 -1.44
C TRP A 319 2.83 4.78 -1.21
N SER A 320 1.68 4.97 -0.54
CA SER A 320 1.14 6.28 -0.14
C SER A 320 1.93 6.87 1.03
N ALA A 321 3.24 7.08 0.85
CA ALA A 321 4.12 7.60 1.88
C ALA A 321 3.57 8.91 2.49
N PRO A 322 3.58 9.05 3.82
CA PRO A 322 3.25 10.31 4.48
C PRO A 322 4.27 11.41 4.12
N TRP A 323 3.75 12.59 3.84
CA TRP A 323 4.57 13.76 3.58
C TRP A 323 4.27 14.85 4.59
N PHE A 324 5.29 15.54 5.07
CA PHE A 324 5.20 16.77 5.83
C PHE A 324 5.78 17.90 4.98
N VAL A 325 5.04 18.98 4.83
CA VAL A 325 5.45 20.13 4.01
C VAL A 325 5.61 21.34 4.91
N ALA A 326 6.82 21.88 4.97
CA ALA A 326 7.12 23.10 5.72
C ALA A 326 6.55 24.34 5.00
N GLN A 327 6.29 25.40 5.76
CA GLN A 327 6.22 26.75 5.19
C GLN A 327 7.64 27.30 5.05
N ALA A 328 8.03 27.57 3.80
CA ALA A 328 9.39 27.95 3.43
C ALA A 328 9.36 28.85 2.20
N SER A 329 9.63 30.15 2.40
CA SER A 329 9.69 31.15 1.34
C SER A 329 10.56 32.36 1.67
N TYR A 330 11.22 32.34 2.85
CA TYR A 330 12.06 33.43 3.36
C TYR A 330 13.34 33.59 2.55
N HIS A 331 13.73 34.82 2.22
CA HIS A 331 15.02 35.16 1.63
C HIS A 331 15.93 35.95 2.57
N VAL A 332 15.53 37.17 2.91
CA VAL A 332 16.33 38.11 3.72
C VAL A 332 15.37 39.06 4.48
N PRO A 333 15.87 39.87 5.43
CA PRO A 333 15.07 40.91 6.02
C PRO A 333 14.48 41.84 4.93
N GLY A 334 13.19 42.08 4.99
CA GLY A 334 12.42 42.83 3.98
C GLY A 334 11.84 41.97 2.85
N ASP A 335 12.27 40.72 2.72
CA ASP A 335 11.67 39.69 1.88
C ASP A 335 11.57 38.38 2.73
N GLU A 336 10.68 38.47 3.73
CA GLU A 336 10.60 37.48 4.82
C GLU A 336 9.58 36.35 4.57
N GLY A 337 8.99 36.32 3.37
CA GLY A 337 8.04 35.29 2.98
C GLY A 337 7.22 35.70 1.76
N SER A 338 6.54 34.72 1.19
CA SER A 338 5.58 34.89 0.09
C SER A 338 4.26 34.28 0.53
N ASP A 339 3.25 35.13 0.70
CA ASP A 339 1.91 34.71 1.11
C ASP A 339 1.33 33.70 0.11
N ASP A 340 1.62 33.86 -1.17
CA ASP A 340 1.14 33.00 -2.25
C ASP A 340 1.73 31.59 -2.17
N ILE A 341 3.04 31.47 -1.98
CA ILE A 341 3.73 30.18 -1.81
C ILE A 341 3.31 29.51 -0.48
N ARG A 342 3.24 30.27 0.62
CA ARG A 342 2.81 29.80 1.94
C ARG A 342 1.37 29.28 1.92
N ALA A 343 0.46 30.01 1.26
CA ALA A 343 -0.93 29.57 1.08
C ALA A 343 -1.02 28.27 0.26
N ALA A 344 -0.18 28.13 -0.76
CA ALA A 344 -0.09 26.91 -1.57
C ALA A 344 0.40 25.70 -0.74
N GLN A 345 1.45 25.87 0.07
CA GLN A 345 1.97 24.85 1.00
C GLN A 345 0.89 24.44 2.01
N ALA A 346 0.21 25.41 2.63
CA ALA A 346 -0.86 25.17 3.59
C ALA A 346 -2.08 24.47 2.97
N SER A 347 -2.37 24.74 1.70
CA SER A 347 -3.49 24.08 1.00
C SER A 347 -3.30 22.56 0.87
N LEU A 348 -2.06 22.07 0.78
CA LEU A 348 -1.76 20.64 0.75
C LEU A 348 -2.13 19.95 2.07
N TRP A 349 -2.01 20.67 3.20
CA TRP A 349 -2.41 20.14 4.52
C TRP A 349 -3.93 20.05 4.66
N ARG A 350 -4.62 21.15 4.27
CA ARG A 350 -6.09 21.25 4.34
C ARG A 350 -6.77 20.17 3.52
N ASP A 351 -6.19 19.84 2.38
CA ASP A 351 -6.74 18.85 1.46
C ASP A 351 -6.29 17.40 1.79
N GLY A 352 -5.54 17.23 2.88
CA GLY A 352 -5.09 15.91 3.35
C GLY A 352 -4.04 15.24 2.46
N LEU A 353 -3.43 15.98 1.51
CA LEU A 353 -2.38 15.44 0.66
C LEU A 353 -1.04 15.33 1.39
N ALA A 354 -0.80 16.23 2.34
CA ALA A 354 0.37 16.23 3.21
C ALA A 354 -0.03 16.58 4.64
N PHE A 355 0.87 16.38 5.59
CA PHE A 355 0.79 16.87 6.96
C PHE A 355 1.50 18.23 7.06
N GLU A 356 1.10 19.00 8.06
CA GLU A 356 1.72 20.26 8.37
C GLU A 356 3.16 20.08 8.86
N GLY A 357 4.11 20.69 8.17
CA GLY A 357 5.50 20.88 8.61
C GLY A 357 5.67 22.18 9.41
N PRO A 358 6.89 22.51 9.87
CA PRO A 358 7.15 23.74 10.60
C PRO A 358 7.06 24.98 9.71
N ASP A 359 6.73 26.11 10.32
CA ASP A 359 6.93 27.43 9.72
C ASP A 359 8.40 27.86 9.91
N SER A 360 9.19 27.69 8.86
CA SER A 360 10.60 28.05 8.86
C SER A 360 10.84 29.54 8.55
N ASP A 361 9.85 30.22 8.00
CA ASP A 361 9.91 31.67 7.72
C ASP A 361 9.85 32.47 9.02
N ALA A 362 9.28 31.88 10.09
CA ALA A 362 9.30 32.47 11.43
C ALA A 362 10.70 32.47 12.08
N LEU A 363 11.67 31.72 11.55
CA LEU A 363 13.06 31.69 12.03
C LEU A 363 13.83 32.86 11.42
N LYS A 364 13.93 33.97 12.15
CA LYS A 364 14.47 35.25 11.70
C LYS A 364 15.63 35.76 12.58
N GLY A 365 16.26 36.85 12.16
CA GLY A 365 17.29 37.53 12.92
C GLY A 365 18.47 36.61 13.30
N LYS A 366 18.84 36.54 14.57
CA LYS A 366 19.98 35.75 15.06
C LYS A 366 19.98 34.25 14.69
N LEU A 367 18.84 33.73 14.27
CA LEU A 367 18.74 32.34 13.84
C LEU A 367 19.24 32.10 12.41
N ARG A 368 19.44 33.19 11.64
CA ARG A 368 19.94 33.16 10.27
C ARG A 368 21.43 33.47 10.18
N GLU A 369 22.06 33.02 9.12
CA GLU A 369 23.46 33.29 8.78
C GLU A 369 23.73 34.80 8.58
N ARG A 370 24.99 35.20 8.55
CA ARG A 370 25.44 36.57 8.29
C ARG A 370 24.75 37.59 9.21
N ASP A 371 24.67 37.28 10.50
CA ASP A 371 24.00 38.10 11.51
C ASP A 371 22.54 38.44 11.19
N GLY A 372 21.82 37.45 10.66
CA GLY A 372 20.40 37.54 10.34
C GLY A 372 20.08 38.09 8.94
N LYS A 373 21.08 38.28 8.10
CA LYS A 373 20.93 38.87 6.74
C LYS A 373 20.88 37.81 5.63
N GLY A 374 21.05 36.54 5.97
CA GLY A 374 21.09 35.45 4.97
C GLY A 374 19.85 34.58 4.95
N VAL A 375 19.75 33.76 3.91
CA VAL A 375 18.64 32.82 3.70
C VAL A 375 18.79 31.54 4.51
N HIS A 376 20.03 31.14 4.81
CA HIS A 376 20.29 29.91 5.55
C HIS A 376 20.27 30.12 7.06
N LEU A 377 20.17 29.03 7.79
CA LEU A 377 20.16 29.04 9.25
C LEU A 377 21.59 28.88 9.81
N ARG A 378 21.89 29.60 10.91
CA ARG A 378 23.12 29.38 11.69
C ARG A 378 22.90 28.27 12.72
N GLY A 379 23.92 27.90 13.51
CA GLY A 379 23.91 26.76 14.41
C GLY A 379 22.73 26.70 15.37
N GLU A 380 22.37 27.80 16.04
CA GLU A 380 21.18 27.86 16.90
C GLU A 380 19.89 27.73 16.07
N GLY A 381 19.82 28.41 14.92
CA GLY A 381 18.69 28.30 13.98
C GLY A 381 18.47 26.88 13.48
N LEU A 382 19.55 26.15 13.17
CA LEU A 382 19.47 24.73 12.77
C LEU A 382 18.90 23.86 13.89
N ARG A 383 19.33 24.08 15.14
CA ARG A 383 18.79 23.33 16.30
C ARG A 383 17.33 23.64 16.53
N VAL A 384 16.92 24.91 16.46
CA VAL A 384 15.51 25.31 16.58
C VAL A 384 14.68 24.73 15.43
N HIS A 385 15.20 24.77 14.21
CA HIS A 385 14.53 24.20 13.03
C HIS A 385 14.30 22.69 13.18
N GLY A 386 15.34 21.95 13.62
CA GLY A 386 15.22 20.52 13.91
C GLY A 386 14.19 20.21 14.99
N ALA A 387 14.19 21.01 16.08
CA ALA A 387 13.19 20.88 17.15
C ALA A 387 11.76 21.14 16.63
N LYS A 388 11.56 22.18 15.80
CA LYS A 388 10.24 22.47 15.20
C LYS A 388 9.75 21.36 14.25
N TRP A 389 10.64 20.69 13.55
CA TRP A 389 10.27 19.47 12.80
C TRP A 389 9.83 18.35 13.74
N ALA A 390 10.53 18.15 14.87
CA ALA A 390 10.14 17.17 15.87
C ALA A 390 8.78 17.48 16.52
N GLU A 391 8.49 18.77 16.80
CA GLU A 391 7.17 19.22 17.29
C GLU A 391 6.00 18.82 16.35
N LYS A 392 6.23 18.79 15.03
CA LYS A 392 5.19 18.39 14.06
C LYS A 392 5.12 16.87 13.88
N VAL A 393 6.26 16.19 13.86
CA VAL A 393 6.35 14.77 13.54
C VAL A 393 6.02 13.86 14.73
N LEU A 394 6.48 14.19 15.94
CA LEU A 394 6.34 13.31 17.11
C LEU A 394 4.88 13.08 17.55
N PRO A 395 4.00 14.09 17.61
CA PRO A 395 2.58 13.83 17.93
C PRO A 395 1.89 12.94 16.89
N TRP A 396 2.22 13.12 15.61
CA TRP A 396 1.73 12.25 14.55
C TRP A 396 2.29 10.83 14.68
N LEU A 397 3.60 10.69 14.96
CA LEU A 397 4.25 9.40 15.14
C LEU A 397 3.65 8.62 16.32
N ALA A 398 3.35 9.28 17.44
CA ALA A 398 2.68 8.66 18.58
C ALA A 398 1.32 8.07 18.19
N ARG A 399 0.52 8.79 17.39
CA ARG A 399 -0.78 8.29 16.91
C ARG A 399 -0.65 7.06 16.02
N GLN A 400 0.49 6.90 15.31
CA GLN A 400 0.73 5.68 14.51
C GLN A 400 0.74 4.39 15.35
N TRP A 401 0.90 4.51 16.66
CA TRP A 401 0.99 3.37 17.57
C TRP A 401 -0.26 3.19 18.45
N THR A 402 -1.03 4.24 18.68
CA THR A 402 -2.21 4.23 19.56
C THR A 402 -3.52 4.08 18.81
N GLU A 403 -3.61 4.59 17.59
CA GLU A 403 -4.75 4.33 16.73
C GLU A 403 -4.58 2.94 16.09
N PRO A 404 -5.64 2.10 16.06
CA PRO A 404 -5.58 0.87 15.28
C PRO A 404 -5.24 1.28 13.86
N ARG A 405 -4.03 0.97 13.44
CA ARG A 405 -3.61 1.22 12.06
C ARG A 405 -4.61 0.53 11.15
N PRO A 406 -5.16 1.22 10.16
CA PRO A 406 -5.49 0.47 8.96
C PRO A 406 -4.20 -0.26 8.61
N THR A 407 -4.23 -1.58 8.64
CA THR A 407 -3.07 -2.40 8.30
C THR A 407 -2.76 -2.14 6.83
N ASN A 408 -2.01 -1.07 6.57
CA ASN A 408 -1.44 -0.76 5.26
C ASN A 408 -0.25 -1.69 4.97
N ASP A 409 -0.37 -2.93 5.43
CA ASP A 409 0.59 -3.99 5.11
C ASP A 409 0.41 -4.49 3.67
N GLY A 410 -0.71 -4.12 3.04
CA GLY A 410 -0.99 -4.46 1.65
C GLY A 410 -0.54 -3.38 0.67
N LYS A 411 -0.30 -3.79 -0.55
CA LYS A 411 0.01 -2.90 -1.67
C LYS A 411 -1.28 -2.36 -2.27
N GLU A 412 -1.38 -1.04 -2.36
CA GLU A 412 -2.48 -0.35 -3.05
C GLU A 412 -2.04 0.09 -4.45
N TRP A 413 -2.97 -0.01 -5.41
CA TRP A 413 -2.85 0.57 -6.73
C TRP A 413 -4.10 1.40 -7.00
N SER A 414 -3.92 2.53 -7.64
CA SER A 414 -5.02 3.29 -8.23
C SER A 414 -4.76 3.42 -9.72
N ASP A 415 -5.77 3.20 -10.53
CA ASP A 415 -5.73 3.42 -11.96
C ASP A 415 -6.98 4.21 -12.38
N PHE A 416 -6.83 5.05 -13.40
CA PHE A 416 -7.93 5.81 -13.96
C PHE A 416 -8.13 5.31 -15.38
N ALA A 417 -9.29 4.74 -15.66
CA ALA A 417 -9.69 4.46 -17.02
C ALA A 417 -10.63 5.57 -17.48
N GLN A 418 -10.30 6.21 -18.59
CA GLN A 418 -11.31 6.90 -19.36
C GLN A 418 -12.19 5.83 -20.00
N LEU A 419 -13.46 5.79 -19.60
CA LEU A 419 -14.41 4.92 -20.24
C LEU A 419 -14.48 5.32 -21.73
N PRO A 420 -14.36 4.38 -22.67
CA PRO A 420 -14.67 4.63 -24.07
C PRO A 420 -16.06 5.26 -24.17
N GLU A 421 -16.31 6.05 -25.18
CA GLU A 421 -17.60 6.76 -25.39
C GLU A 421 -18.84 5.85 -25.24
N CYS A 422 -18.72 4.58 -25.58
CA CYS A 422 -19.75 3.58 -25.36
C CYS A 422 -20.07 3.27 -23.89
N HIS A 423 -19.22 3.61 -22.96
CA HIS A 423 -19.39 3.31 -21.53
C HIS A 423 -20.01 4.46 -20.74
N SER A 424 -19.89 5.69 -21.21
CA SER A 424 -20.68 6.81 -20.72
C SER A 424 -22.18 6.62 -20.96
N LEU A 425 -22.54 5.62 -21.74
CA LEU A 425 -23.88 5.22 -22.10
C LEU A 425 -24.59 4.29 -21.11
N GLY A 426 -23.91 3.77 -20.08
CA GLY A 426 -24.59 3.05 -18.99
C GLY A 426 -25.73 3.88 -18.41
N TRP A 427 -25.58 5.20 -18.42
CA TRP A 427 -26.60 6.16 -18.02
C TRP A 427 -27.71 6.34 -19.06
N VAL A 428 -27.36 6.30 -20.32
CA VAL A 428 -28.31 6.44 -21.45
C VAL A 428 -29.13 5.18 -21.61
N SER A 429 -28.53 3.98 -21.44
CA SER A 429 -29.30 2.73 -21.51
C SER A 429 -30.30 2.62 -20.36
N ALA A 430 -29.95 3.02 -19.15
CA ALA A 430 -30.88 3.10 -18.03
C ALA A 430 -32.08 4.01 -18.38
N ASN A 431 -31.88 5.09 -19.13
CA ASN A 431 -32.94 5.99 -19.53
C ASN A 431 -33.69 5.53 -20.83
N VAL A 432 -33.02 4.86 -21.75
CA VAL A 432 -33.65 4.26 -22.94
C VAL A 432 -34.45 3.04 -22.52
N GLN A 433 -33.92 2.22 -21.66
CA GLN A 433 -34.61 1.08 -21.06
C GLN A 433 -35.78 1.50 -20.17
N THR A 434 -35.70 2.60 -19.42
CA THR A 434 -36.82 3.09 -18.60
C THR A 434 -38.02 3.54 -19.43
N LYS A 435 -37.87 3.90 -20.68
CA LYS A 435 -39.03 4.13 -21.56
C LYS A 435 -39.73 2.83 -21.96
N ASP A 436 -38.97 1.76 -22.26
CA ASP A 436 -39.50 0.44 -22.62
C ASP A 436 -39.77 -0.44 -21.40
N MET A 437 -39.16 -0.13 -20.24
CA MET A 437 -39.22 -0.90 -18.99
C MET A 437 -40.27 -0.38 -18.03
N ARG A 438 -41.16 0.51 -18.40
CA ARG A 438 -42.35 0.87 -17.57
C ARG A 438 -43.27 -0.33 -17.26
N SER A 439 -43.02 -1.47 -17.92
CA SER A 439 -43.61 -2.75 -17.62
C SER A 439 -42.74 -3.63 -16.70
N TRP A 440 -41.64 -3.13 -16.17
CA TRP A 440 -40.79 -3.87 -15.24
C TRP A 440 -41.40 -3.92 -13.85
N ASN A 441 -42.20 -4.91 -13.63
CA ASN A 441 -42.69 -5.32 -12.32
C ASN A 441 -41.66 -6.22 -11.63
N GLY A 442 -40.38 -5.80 -11.58
CA GLY A 442 -39.36 -6.43 -10.76
C GLY A 442 -38.91 -7.84 -11.11
N VAL A 443 -39.49 -8.46 -12.12
CA VAL A 443 -39.10 -9.77 -12.63
C VAL A 443 -38.73 -9.61 -14.10
N LEU A 444 -37.55 -10.11 -14.50
CA LEU A 444 -37.22 -10.28 -15.91
C LEU A 444 -38.37 -11.09 -16.56
N ASP A 445 -39.04 -10.49 -17.49
CA ASP A 445 -39.97 -11.22 -18.36
C ASP A 445 -39.11 -12.12 -19.26
N GLU A 446 -38.85 -13.35 -18.80
CA GLU A 446 -38.05 -14.35 -19.51
C GLU A 446 -38.64 -14.65 -20.93
N ALA A 447 -39.94 -14.51 -21.08
CA ALA A 447 -40.60 -14.67 -22.39
C ALA A 447 -40.20 -13.54 -23.37
N LYS A 448 -39.96 -12.33 -22.84
CA LYS A 448 -39.55 -11.16 -23.62
C LYS A 448 -38.02 -11.08 -23.82
N TRP A 449 -37.26 -11.59 -22.87
CA TRP A 449 -35.84 -11.37 -22.81
C TRP A 449 -34.98 -12.64 -22.93
N GLY A 450 -35.54 -13.84 -22.78
CA GLY A 450 -34.84 -15.12 -22.79
C GLY A 450 -33.93 -15.31 -21.58
N THR A 451 -33.56 -16.53 -21.31
CA THR A 451 -32.58 -16.83 -20.25
C THR A 451 -31.19 -16.42 -20.72
N PRO A 452 -30.42 -15.61 -19.98
CA PRO A 452 -29.05 -15.26 -20.34
C PRO A 452 -28.18 -16.52 -20.39
N ASP A 453 -27.52 -16.75 -21.53
CA ASP A 453 -26.49 -17.79 -21.62
C ASP A 453 -25.21 -17.31 -20.90
N PRO A 454 -24.79 -17.93 -19.78
CA PRO A 454 -23.61 -17.50 -19.03
C PRO A 454 -22.33 -17.47 -19.86
N GLN A 455 -22.18 -18.37 -20.85
CA GLN A 455 -21.01 -18.38 -21.73
C GLN A 455 -21.00 -17.21 -22.71
N GLN A 456 -22.17 -16.78 -23.17
CA GLN A 456 -22.29 -15.61 -24.04
C GLN A 456 -22.05 -14.30 -23.29
N ILE A 457 -22.33 -14.26 -22.00
CA ILE A 457 -22.10 -13.09 -21.14
C ILE A 457 -20.60 -12.83 -20.94
N VAL A 458 -19.81 -13.88 -20.75
CA VAL A 458 -18.36 -13.77 -20.56
C VAL A 458 -17.63 -13.38 -21.85
N SER A 459 -18.17 -13.76 -23.01
CA SER A 459 -17.55 -13.52 -24.32
C SER A 459 -18.01 -12.25 -25.03
N ARG A 460 -19.08 -11.64 -24.60
CA ARG A 460 -19.63 -10.41 -25.21
C ARG A 460 -19.47 -9.25 -24.25
N ASN A 461 -18.90 -8.19 -24.77
CA ASN A 461 -18.50 -6.99 -24.03
C ASN A 461 -19.65 -6.24 -23.39
N TRP A 462 -20.82 -6.87 -23.01
CA TRP A 462 -21.81 -6.21 -22.20
C TRP A 462 -23.28 -6.49 -22.53
N ASP A 463 -24.14 -5.77 -21.94
CA ASP A 463 -25.55 -5.82 -21.84
C ASP A 463 -26.20 -6.68 -22.95
N TRP A 464 -26.75 -7.75 -22.53
CA TRP A 464 -27.27 -8.85 -23.28
C TRP A 464 -28.41 -8.49 -24.26
N LYS A 465 -28.78 -7.19 -24.46
CA LYS A 465 -29.83 -6.83 -25.40
C LYS A 465 -29.81 -5.46 -26.06
N VAL A 466 -28.79 -4.67 -25.81
CA VAL A 466 -28.57 -3.45 -26.56
C VAL A 466 -27.39 -3.69 -27.47
N SER A 467 -27.60 -3.74 -28.78
CA SER A 467 -26.48 -3.85 -29.72
C SER A 467 -25.60 -2.60 -29.63
N GLU A 468 -24.30 -2.73 -29.93
CA GLU A 468 -23.39 -1.59 -29.99
C GLU A 468 -23.95 -0.46 -30.88
N ALA A 469 -24.67 -0.79 -31.94
CA ALA A 469 -25.29 0.20 -32.81
C ALA A 469 -26.40 0.99 -32.10
N GLN A 470 -27.23 0.32 -31.30
CA GLN A 470 -28.30 0.97 -30.54
C GLN A 470 -27.71 1.91 -29.43
N TRP A 471 -26.59 1.50 -28.83
CA TRP A 471 -25.89 2.31 -27.90
C TRP A 471 -25.28 3.56 -28.54
N ARG A 472 -24.61 3.42 -29.68
CA ARG A 472 -24.03 4.54 -30.42
C ARG A 472 -25.11 5.52 -30.88
N GLU A 473 -26.28 5.02 -31.26
CA GLU A 473 -27.41 5.87 -31.64
C GLU A 473 -28.01 6.61 -30.45
N ALA A 474 -28.11 5.96 -29.28
CA ALA A 474 -28.59 6.60 -28.06
C ALA A 474 -27.62 7.71 -27.55
N VAL A 475 -26.31 7.58 -27.79
CA VAL A 475 -25.31 8.62 -27.51
C VAL A 475 -25.53 9.82 -28.42
N LYS A 476 -25.64 9.61 -29.73
CA LYS A 476 -25.83 10.72 -30.68
C LYS A 476 -27.05 11.56 -30.36
N GLN A 477 -28.13 10.91 -29.87
CA GLN A 477 -29.37 11.61 -29.48
C GLN A 477 -29.28 12.48 -28.24
N LYS A 478 -28.25 12.27 -27.37
CA LYS A 478 -28.06 13.04 -26.13
C LYS A 478 -27.02 14.17 -26.21
N GLY A 479 -26.34 14.29 -27.36
CA GLY A 479 -25.20 15.21 -27.50
C GLY A 479 -23.93 14.68 -26.86
N GLU A 480 -22.80 15.31 -27.16
CA GLU A 480 -21.48 14.90 -26.65
C GLU A 480 -21.50 14.76 -25.12
N GLY A 481 -21.67 13.54 -24.66
CA GLY A 481 -21.64 13.22 -23.23
C GLY A 481 -20.26 13.51 -22.67
N ARG A 482 -20.20 14.09 -21.47
CA ARG A 482 -18.96 14.20 -20.70
C ARG A 482 -18.34 12.80 -20.63
N ARG A 483 -17.05 12.68 -21.01
CA ARG A 483 -16.24 11.50 -20.72
C ARG A 483 -16.24 11.33 -19.22
N GLU A 484 -16.90 10.31 -18.71
CA GLU A 484 -16.87 10.02 -17.28
C GLU A 484 -15.63 9.19 -16.95
N GLU A 485 -14.85 9.68 -16.04
CA GLU A 485 -13.68 9.00 -15.52
C GLU A 485 -14.12 8.02 -14.42
N VAL A 486 -13.73 6.76 -14.54
CA VAL A 486 -13.91 5.75 -13.51
C VAL A 486 -12.56 5.50 -12.86
N ARG A 487 -12.53 5.60 -11.56
CA ARG A 487 -11.38 5.27 -10.74
C ARG A 487 -11.51 3.85 -10.23
N PHE A 488 -10.46 3.06 -10.40
CA PHE A 488 -10.29 1.76 -9.82
C PHE A 488 -9.22 1.80 -8.75
N ASP A 489 -9.55 1.33 -7.55
CA ASP A 489 -8.60 1.14 -6.46
C ASP A 489 -8.50 -0.35 -6.15
N PHE A 490 -7.30 -0.84 -5.98
CA PHE A 490 -7.01 -2.24 -5.77
C PHE A 490 -6.03 -2.39 -4.59
N TRP A 491 -6.28 -3.38 -3.74
CA TRP A 491 -5.43 -3.69 -2.60
C TRP A 491 -5.18 -5.19 -2.49
N LEU A 492 -3.93 -5.56 -2.27
CA LEU A 492 -3.51 -6.93 -1.97
C LEU A 492 -2.90 -7.01 -0.58
N PRO A 493 -3.18 -8.07 0.19
CA PRO A 493 -2.45 -8.37 1.40
C PRO A 493 -0.95 -8.47 1.14
N LYS A 494 -0.17 -8.10 2.15
CA LYS A 494 1.28 -8.30 2.12
C LYS A 494 1.59 -9.80 2.09
N ASP A 495 2.63 -10.16 1.35
CA ASP A 495 3.13 -11.54 1.24
C ASP A 495 2.10 -12.56 0.72
N LEU A 496 1.03 -12.09 0.11
CA LEU A 496 0.05 -12.95 -0.54
C LEU A 496 0.72 -13.75 -1.67
N GLN A 497 0.67 -15.07 -1.57
CA GLN A 497 1.26 -15.95 -2.59
C GLN A 497 0.31 -16.18 -3.76
N THR A 498 -0.97 -16.29 -3.47
CA THR A 498 -2.04 -16.49 -4.47
C THR A 498 -3.34 -15.90 -3.93
N ALA A 499 -3.99 -15.06 -4.71
CA ALA A 499 -5.30 -14.53 -4.36
C ALA A 499 -6.36 -15.63 -4.53
N ARG A 500 -7.09 -15.93 -3.47
CA ARG A 500 -8.14 -16.97 -3.45
C ARG A 500 -9.52 -16.42 -3.75
N GLY A 501 -9.70 -15.11 -3.64
CA GLY A 501 -10.95 -14.41 -3.87
C GLY A 501 -10.73 -12.92 -3.99
N ILE A 502 -11.69 -12.19 -4.52
CA ILE A 502 -11.67 -10.73 -4.61
C ILE A 502 -12.99 -10.17 -4.07
N VAL A 503 -12.91 -9.27 -3.10
CA VAL A 503 -14.06 -8.48 -2.66
C VAL A 503 -14.15 -7.24 -3.54
N VAL A 504 -15.17 -7.19 -4.37
CA VAL A 504 -15.42 -6.07 -5.30
C VAL A 504 -16.51 -5.18 -4.72
N MET A 505 -16.25 -3.91 -4.57
CA MET A 505 -17.19 -2.97 -3.99
C MET A 505 -17.40 -1.73 -4.85
N SER A 506 -18.65 -1.32 -4.95
CA SER A 506 -19.00 0.00 -5.47
C SER A 506 -18.55 1.06 -4.48
N GLY A 507 -17.82 2.08 -4.93
CA GLY A 507 -17.39 3.21 -4.09
C GLY A 507 -18.54 4.15 -3.67
N HIS A 508 -19.76 3.89 -4.11
CA HIS A 508 -20.93 4.64 -3.70
C HIS A 508 -21.32 4.35 -2.24
N GLY A 509 -21.71 5.39 -1.52
CA GLY A 509 -22.12 5.26 -0.11
C GLY A 509 -20.96 4.74 0.77
N SER A 510 -21.22 3.69 1.53
CA SER A 510 -20.23 3.13 2.46
C SER A 510 -19.11 2.31 1.82
N GLY A 511 -19.17 2.03 0.50
CA GLY A 511 -18.12 1.23 -0.17
C GLY A 511 -16.74 1.89 -0.15
N GLU A 512 -16.67 3.24 -0.19
CA GLU A 512 -15.41 3.97 -0.02
C GLU A 512 -14.79 3.73 1.36
N GLY A 513 -15.60 3.84 2.41
CA GLY A 513 -15.16 3.58 3.78
C GLY A 513 -14.81 2.10 4.02
N LEU A 514 -15.60 1.18 3.46
CA LEU A 514 -15.40 -0.26 3.60
C LEU A 514 -14.05 -0.70 3.03
N PHE A 515 -13.65 -0.18 1.86
CA PHE A 515 -12.35 -0.49 1.24
C PHE A 515 -11.16 -0.16 2.17
N LYS A 516 -11.32 0.83 3.03
CA LYS A 516 -10.28 1.32 3.94
C LYS A 516 -10.34 0.70 5.34
N ARG A 517 -11.37 -0.09 5.65
CA ARG A 517 -11.56 -0.65 7.00
C ARG A 517 -10.47 -1.67 7.34
N ALA A 518 -9.87 -1.48 8.52
CA ALA A 518 -8.81 -2.36 9.02
C ALA A 518 -9.31 -3.79 9.27
N ASP A 519 -10.54 -3.93 9.78
CA ASP A 519 -11.15 -5.25 10.04
C ASP A 519 -11.46 -6.03 8.75
N LEU A 520 -11.90 -5.36 7.67
CA LEU A 520 -12.02 -6.02 6.36
C LEU A 520 -10.66 -6.44 5.81
N ARG A 521 -9.65 -5.58 5.93
CA ARG A 521 -8.29 -5.89 5.46
C ARG A 521 -7.66 -7.04 6.27
N ALA A 522 -7.91 -7.10 7.58
CA ALA A 522 -7.50 -8.22 8.42
C ALA A 522 -8.18 -9.52 7.98
N LEU A 523 -9.49 -9.50 7.74
CA LEU A 523 -10.22 -10.64 7.20
C LEU A 523 -9.73 -11.06 5.81
N ALA A 524 -9.43 -10.10 4.95
CA ALA A 524 -8.88 -10.35 3.62
C ALA A 524 -7.47 -10.97 3.70
N GLN A 525 -6.62 -10.49 4.62
CA GLN A 525 -5.31 -11.09 4.89
C GLN A 525 -5.45 -12.55 5.35
N GLU A 526 -6.35 -12.82 6.28
CA GLU A 526 -6.61 -14.16 6.81
C GLU A 526 -7.09 -15.14 5.74
N LEU A 527 -8.02 -14.71 4.89
CA LEU A 527 -8.64 -15.57 3.88
C LEU A 527 -7.89 -15.60 2.53
N GLY A 528 -6.84 -14.79 2.38
CA GLY A 528 -6.12 -14.66 1.12
C GLY A 528 -6.93 -13.94 0.04
N LEU A 529 -7.62 -12.84 0.39
CA LEU A 529 -8.47 -12.08 -0.53
C LEU A 529 -7.81 -10.80 -0.99
N ALA A 530 -8.05 -10.43 -2.25
CA ALA A 530 -7.82 -9.09 -2.75
C ALA A 530 -9.05 -8.21 -2.51
N LEU A 531 -8.85 -6.89 -2.41
CA LEU A 531 -9.92 -5.90 -2.39
C LEU A 531 -9.87 -5.06 -3.65
N PHE A 532 -11.01 -4.86 -4.27
CA PHE A 532 -11.18 -4.05 -5.46
C PHE A 532 -12.34 -3.09 -5.27
N LYS A 533 -12.12 -1.82 -5.58
CA LYS A 533 -13.15 -0.80 -5.53
C LYS A 533 -13.17 -0.02 -6.83
N PHE A 534 -14.34 0.33 -7.30
CA PHE A 534 -14.51 1.27 -8.40
C PHE A 534 -15.35 2.47 -7.97
N THR A 535 -15.03 3.64 -8.49
CA THR A 535 -15.75 4.87 -8.23
C THR A 535 -16.06 5.55 -9.56
N GLY A 536 -17.35 5.76 -9.85
CA GLY A 536 -17.85 6.39 -11.06
C GLY A 536 -19.35 6.13 -11.23
N ASN A 537 -20.08 7.14 -11.66
CA ASN A 537 -21.54 7.18 -11.58
C ASN A 537 -22.26 6.10 -12.45
N PRO A 538 -21.85 5.80 -13.68
CA PRO A 538 -22.54 4.81 -14.51
C PRO A 538 -22.42 3.37 -13.98
N MET A 539 -21.30 3.05 -13.34
CA MET A 539 -20.98 1.70 -12.91
C MET A 539 -21.72 1.28 -11.64
N GLN A 540 -22.23 2.23 -10.87
CA GLN A 540 -22.93 1.96 -9.61
C GLN A 540 -24.23 1.18 -9.80
N ARG A 541 -24.85 1.27 -10.99
CA ARG A 541 -26.14 0.62 -11.31
C ARG A 541 -26.02 -0.78 -11.88
N GLY A 542 -24.82 -1.32 -12.02
CA GLY A 542 -24.60 -2.67 -12.52
C GLY A 542 -24.70 -2.86 -14.06
N PHE A 543 -24.97 -1.82 -14.81
CA PHE A 543 -25.09 -1.86 -16.26
C PHE A 543 -23.79 -1.52 -16.97
N TRP A 544 -22.72 -2.19 -16.65
CA TRP A 544 -21.44 -2.01 -17.30
C TRP A 544 -20.85 -3.32 -17.80
N PRO A 545 -19.95 -3.27 -18.80
CA PRO A 545 -19.40 -4.48 -19.38
C PRO A 545 -18.62 -5.29 -18.34
N GLN A 546 -19.00 -6.53 -18.14
CA GLN A 546 -18.26 -7.44 -17.28
C GLN A 546 -16.80 -7.57 -17.73
N SER A 547 -16.56 -7.49 -19.04
CA SER A 547 -15.23 -7.49 -19.64
C SER A 547 -14.33 -6.37 -19.07
N LEU A 548 -14.90 -5.21 -18.72
CA LEU A 548 -14.12 -4.11 -18.17
C LEU A 548 -13.56 -4.47 -16.79
N LEU A 549 -14.35 -5.09 -15.91
CA LEU A 549 -13.85 -5.58 -14.63
C LEU A 549 -12.74 -6.60 -14.82
N PHE A 550 -12.98 -7.63 -15.63
CA PHE A 550 -12.00 -8.70 -15.83
C PHE A 550 -10.74 -8.22 -16.55
N GLU A 551 -10.85 -7.24 -17.45
CA GLU A 551 -9.68 -6.62 -18.07
C GLU A 551 -8.85 -5.84 -17.06
N HIS A 552 -9.48 -5.06 -16.16
CA HIS A 552 -8.74 -4.37 -15.10
C HIS A 552 -8.14 -5.35 -14.08
N LEU A 553 -8.83 -6.42 -13.74
CA LEU A 553 -8.27 -7.47 -12.88
C LEU A 553 -7.06 -8.15 -13.56
N ARG A 554 -7.11 -8.38 -14.87
CA ARG A 554 -5.96 -8.89 -15.64
C ARG A 554 -4.79 -7.90 -15.59
N GLN A 555 -5.03 -6.62 -15.85
CA GLN A 555 -4.00 -5.58 -15.82
C GLN A 555 -3.39 -5.41 -14.41
N PHE A 556 -4.21 -5.43 -13.37
CA PHE A 556 -3.72 -5.42 -11.99
C PHE A 556 -2.94 -6.70 -11.67
N GLY A 557 -3.38 -7.84 -12.19
CA GLY A 557 -2.67 -9.11 -12.08
C GLY A 557 -1.26 -9.04 -12.67
N GLU A 558 -1.12 -8.51 -13.86
CA GLU A 558 0.18 -8.30 -14.51
C GLU A 558 1.07 -7.33 -13.72
N LYS A 559 0.51 -6.17 -13.30
CA LYS A 559 1.24 -5.15 -12.52
C LYS A 559 1.66 -5.65 -11.13
N SER A 560 0.92 -6.55 -10.53
CA SER A 560 1.13 -7.03 -9.15
C SER A 560 1.86 -8.37 -9.05
N GLY A 561 2.05 -9.09 -10.15
CA GLY A 561 2.58 -10.46 -10.16
C GLY A 561 1.55 -11.53 -9.77
N HIS A 562 0.24 -11.21 -9.84
CA HIS A 562 -0.89 -12.08 -9.50
C HIS A 562 -1.78 -12.36 -10.72
N PRO A 563 -1.31 -13.09 -11.74
CA PRO A 563 -2.07 -13.34 -12.98
C PRO A 563 -3.38 -14.09 -12.74
N GLU A 564 -3.53 -14.75 -11.60
CA GLU A 564 -4.75 -15.44 -11.20
C GLU A 564 -5.94 -14.50 -10.99
N LEU A 565 -5.76 -13.20 -10.78
CA LEU A 565 -6.83 -12.26 -10.45
C LEU A 565 -7.95 -12.25 -11.48
N GLN A 566 -7.64 -12.40 -12.78
CA GLN A 566 -8.65 -12.47 -13.84
C GLN A 566 -9.59 -13.67 -13.70
N HIS A 567 -9.16 -14.75 -13.01
CA HIS A 567 -9.88 -16.01 -12.86
C HIS A 567 -10.40 -16.25 -11.45
N THR A 568 -9.96 -15.44 -10.50
CA THR A 568 -10.31 -15.55 -9.09
C THR A 568 -11.80 -15.26 -8.84
N PRO A 569 -12.48 -16.00 -7.95
CA PRO A 569 -13.88 -15.76 -7.60
C PRO A 569 -14.11 -14.38 -6.99
N LEU A 570 -15.34 -13.90 -7.05
CA LEU A 570 -15.73 -12.56 -6.61
C LEU A 570 -16.74 -12.60 -5.46
N PHE A 571 -16.63 -11.65 -4.54
CA PHE A 571 -17.68 -11.26 -3.60
C PHE A 571 -18.08 -9.83 -3.91
N LEU A 572 -19.38 -9.58 -4.04
CA LEU A 572 -19.84 -8.27 -4.49
C LEU A 572 -20.52 -7.50 -3.35
N TYR A 573 -20.16 -6.24 -3.19
CA TYR A 573 -20.75 -5.34 -2.19
C TYR A 573 -21.25 -4.06 -2.85
N GLY A 574 -22.50 -3.69 -2.52
CA GLY A 574 -23.10 -2.43 -2.94
C GLY A 574 -23.91 -1.79 -1.84
N HIS A 575 -23.85 -0.45 -1.73
CA HIS A 575 -24.66 0.35 -0.82
C HIS A 575 -25.49 1.34 -1.60
N SER A 576 -26.75 1.54 -1.19
CA SER A 576 -27.68 2.48 -1.82
C SER A 576 -27.84 2.21 -3.32
N ASN A 577 -27.54 3.16 -4.20
CA ASN A 577 -27.52 2.94 -5.65
C ASN A 577 -26.50 1.88 -6.09
N GLY A 578 -25.45 1.66 -5.30
CA GLY A 578 -24.46 0.61 -5.54
C GLY A 578 -24.99 -0.81 -5.40
N THR A 579 -26.17 -0.99 -4.80
CA THR A 579 -26.86 -2.30 -4.72
C THR A 579 -27.26 -2.83 -6.10
N GLY A 580 -27.48 -1.95 -7.06
CA GLY A 580 -27.65 -2.34 -8.47
C GLY A 580 -26.42 -3.10 -8.97
N PHE A 581 -25.21 -2.66 -8.65
CA PHE A 581 -24.00 -3.39 -9.00
C PHE A 581 -24.00 -4.79 -8.36
N SER A 582 -24.08 -4.90 -7.02
CA SER A 582 -23.91 -6.20 -6.35
C SER A 582 -24.97 -7.22 -6.78
N ALA A 583 -26.22 -6.81 -6.95
CA ALA A 583 -27.30 -7.71 -7.30
C ALA A 583 -27.37 -8.03 -8.82
N ILE A 584 -27.31 -7.01 -9.69
CA ILE A 584 -27.42 -7.19 -11.13
C ILE A 584 -26.18 -7.89 -11.70
N PHE A 585 -24.98 -7.43 -11.30
CA PHE A 585 -23.74 -8.02 -11.82
C PHE A 585 -23.59 -9.49 -11.42
N THR A 586 -24.08 -9.88 -10.23
CA THR A 586 -24.15 -11.30 -9.84
C THR A 586 -24.97 -12.13 -10.84
N SER A 587 -26.07 -11.58 -11.37
CA SER A 587 -26.90 -12.30 -12.34
C SER A 587 -26.21 -12.52 -13.70
N TYR A 588 -25.20 -11.71 -14.00
CA TYR A 588 -24.43 -11.83 -15.25
C TYR A 588 -23.31 -12.87 -15.16
N VAL A 589 -22.70 -13.02 -13.98
CA VAL A 589 -21.57 -13.93 -13.78
C VAL A 589 -21.74 -14.79 -12.51
N PRO A 590 -22.87 -15.51 -12.35
CA PRO A 590 -23.19 -16.24 -11.13
C PRO A 590 -22.15 -17.31 -10.78
N ASP A 591 -21.50 -17.91 -11.78
CA ASP A 591 -20.45 -18.92 -11.59
C ASP A 591 -19.14 -18.34 -11.06
N ARG A 592 -18.98 -17.02 -11.12
CA ARG A 592 -17.80 -16.31 -10.62
C ARG A 592 -18.03 -15.69 -9.24
N VAL A 593 -19.27 -15.64 -8.75
CA VAL A 593 -19.62 -14.96 -7.50
C VAL A 593 -19.91 -15.96 -6.38
N TRP A 594 -19.12 -15.93 -5.30
CA TRP A 594 -19.37 -16.82 -4.16
C TRP A 594 -20.40 -16.28 -3.17
N GLY A 595 -20.67 -14.96 -3.19
CA GLY A 595 -21.66 -14.29 -2.35
C GLY A 595 -21.76 -12.81 -2.68
N TRP A 596 -22.86 -12.17 -2.29
CA TRP A 596 -23.06 -10.74 -2.49
C TRP A 596 -23.88 -10.09 -1.37
N VAL A 597 -23.65 -8.80 -1.17
CA VAL A 597 -24.36 -7.97 -0.17
C VAL A 597 -24.99 -6.76 -0.84
N SER A 598 -26.24 -6.55 -0.53
CA SER A 598 -27.03 -5.36 -0.85
C SER A 598 -27.31 -4.59 0.44
N MET A 599 -26.57 -3.51 0.63
CA MET A 599 -26.63 -2.68 1.84
C MET A 599 -27.55 -1.48 1.62
N ARG A 600 -28.62 -1.36 2.40
CA ARG A 600 -29.55 -0.22 2.35
C ARG A 600 -29.95 0.10 0.91
N PRO A 601 -30.66 -0.78 0.21
CA PRO A 601 -31.00 -0.58 -1.20
C PRO A 601 -31.74 0.75 -1.41
N GLY A 602 -31.21 1.57 -2.30
CA GLY A 602 -31.84 2.85 -2.70
C GLY A 602 -32.89 2.71 -3.78
N THR A 603 -32.97 1.53 -4.41
CA THR A 603 -33.96 1.16 -5.42
C THR A 603 -34.49 -0.23 -5.10
N THR A 604 -35.81 -0.40 -5.27
CA THR A 604 -36.51 -1.64 -4.96
C THR A 604 -36.45 -2.63 -6.11
N PHE A 605 -36.92 -3.81 -5.94
CA PHE A 605 -37.21 -4.95 -6.84
C PHE A 605 -36.40 -5.10 -8.14
N GLN A 606 -36.15 -4.01 -8.86
CA GLN A 606 -35.55 -4.01 -10.21
C GLN A 606 -34.12 -4.50 -10.27
N VAL A 607 -33.41 -4.51 -9.13
CA VAL A 607 -31.99 -4.93 -9.06
C VAL A 607 -31.83 -6.42 -8.75
N TYR A 608 -32.92 -7.08 -8.29
CA TYR A 608 -32.87 -8.47 -7.88
C TYR A 608 -33.34 -9.38 -8.99
N GLN A 609 -32.42 -10.12 -9.57
CA GLN A 609 -32.62 -10.91 -10.78
C GLN A 609 -32.63 -12.43 -10.48
N PRO A 610 -33.48 -13.22 -11.16
CA PRO A 610 -33.47 -14.66 -11.00
C PRO A 610 -32.14 -15.33 -11.30
N GLY A 611 -31.36 -14.80 -12.24
CA GLY A 611 -30.00 -15.29 -12.53
C GLY A 611 -29.04 -15.30 -11.35
N ALA A 612 -29.29 -14.47 -10.34
CA ALA A 612 -28.50 -14.46 -9.09
C ALA A 612 -29.06 -15.39 -7.99
N ALA A 613 -30.21 -16.04 -8.20
CA ALA A 613 -30.93 -16.80 -7.16
C ALA A 613 -30.09 -17.89 -6.50
N GLN A 614 -29.24 -18.58 -7.25
CA GLN A 614 -28.39 -19.67 -6.75
C GLN A 614 -27.07 -19.19 -6.13
N VAL A 615 -26.84 -17.87 -6.07
CA VAL A 615 -25.70 -17.28 -5.39
C VAL A 615 -26.16 -16.75 -4.02
N PRO A 616 -25.52 -17.14 -2.91
CA PRO A 616 -25.87 -16.61 -1.59
C PRO A 616 -25.92 -15.10 -1.56
N GLY A 617 -27.03 -14.54 -1.08
CA GLY A 617 -27.25 -13.10 -1.02
C GLY A 617 -27.73 -12.62 0.34
N LEU A 618 -27.18 -11.50 0.81
CA LEU A 618 -27.58 -10.82 2.02
C LEU A 618 -28.10 -9.42 1.69
N VAL A 619 -29.38 -9.17 1.99
CA VAL A 619 -30.00 -7.85 1.87
C VAL A 619 -30.17 -7.25 3.24
N ILE A 620 -29.58 -6.08 3.51
CA ILE A 620 -29.62 -5.42 4.81
C ILE A 620 -30.39 -4.11 4.68
N PHE A 621 -31.42 -3.95 5.47
CA PHE A 621 -32.19 -2.70 5.59
C PHE A 621 -31.90 -2.02 6.94
N GLY A 622 -32.06 -0.70 7.00
CA GLY A 622 -32.24 0.05 8.24
C GLY A 622 -33.73 0.19 8.55
N GLU A 623 -34.13 0.00 9.80
CA GLU A 623 -35.56 0.11 10.21
C GLU A 623 -36.11 1.50 9.91
N ASP A 624 -35.30 2.55 10.12
CA ASP A 624 -35.64 3.96 9.93
C ASP A 624 -35.14 4.53 8.59
N ASP A 625 -34.73 3.64 7.66
CA ASP A 625 -34.29 4.06 6.35
C ASP A 625 -35.49 4.59 5.53
N PRO A 626 -35.45 5.86 5.08
CA PRO A 626 -36.55 6.42 4.30
C PRO A 626 -36.77 5.70 2.95
N PHE A 627 -35.77 5.01 2.43
CA PHE A 627 -35.92 4.20 1.20
C PHE A 627 -36.60 2.86 1.46
N LEU A 628 -36.50 2.31 2.67
CA LEU A 628 -37.26 1.13 3.04
C LEU A 628 -38.77 1.38 2.99
N ALA A 629 -39.19 2.60 3.28
CA ALA A 629 -40.61 3.00 3.26
C ALA A 629 -41.14 3.38 1.85
N ARG A 630 -40.36 3.20 0.79
CA ARG A 630 -40.72 3.59 -0.58
C ARG A 630 -40.67 2.37 -1.53
N PRO A 631 -41.78 1.88 -2.10
CA PRO A 631 -43.15 2.39 -1.95
C PRO A 631 -43.77 2.06 -0.59
N SER A 632 -43.40 0.91 0.02
CA SER A 632 -43.79 0.55 1.40
C SER A 632 -42.73 -0.37 2.03
N LYS A 633 -42.72 -0.44 3.39
CA LYS A 633 -41.84 -1.38 4.12
C LYS A 633 -42.20 -2.84 3.77
N GLU A 634 -43.44 -3.13 3.66
CA GLU A 634 -43.99 -4.46 3.38
C GLU A 634 -43.49 -4.97 2.00
N GLU A 635 -43.60 -4.14 0.97
CA GLU A 635 -43.16 -4.51 -0.39
C GLU A 635 -41.64 -4.75 -0.43
N ASN A 636 -40.86 -3.88 0.20
CA ASN A 636 -39.41 -4.03 0.24
C ASN A 636 -38.96 -5.28 1.01
N LEU A 637 -39.60 -5.56 2.16
CA LEU A 637 -39.32 -6.76 2.93
C LEU A 637 -39.81 -8.04 2.24
N ALA A 638 -40.78 -7.96 1.34
CA ALA A 638 -41.29 -9.08 0.57
C ALA A 638 -40.41 -9.51 -0.62
N VAL A 639 -39.40 -8.71 -1.00
CA VAL A 639 -38.52 -9.00 -2.16
C VAL A 639 -37.83 -10.35 -2.02
N VAL A 640 -37.11 -10.58 -0.94
CA VAL A 640 -36.39 -11.83 -0.70
C VAL A 640 -37.35 -13.02 -0.58
N PRO A 641 -38.41 -12.96 0.23
CA PRO A 641 -39.43 -14.01 0.27
C PRO A 641 -40.03 -14.36 -1.09
N THR A 642 -40.33 -13.36 -1.93
CA THR A 642 -40.89 -13.58 -3.27
C THR A 642 -39.92 -14.33 -4.16
N LEU A 643 -38.67 -13.93 -4.22
CA LEU A 643 -37.63 -14.59 -5.04
C LEU A 643 -37.27 -15.98 -4.51
N ARG A 644 -37.31 -16.17 -3.21
CA ARG A 644 -37.18 -17.51 -2.63
C ARG A 644 -38.31 -18.43 -3.06
N LYS A 645 -39.53 -17.96 -2.99
CA LYS A 645 -40.72 -18.74 -3.40
C LYS A 645 -40.70 -19.09 -4.87
N ASN A 646 -40.38 -18.11 -5.72
CA ASN A 646 -40.50 -18.26 -7.17
C ASN A 646 -39.27 -18.89 -7.83
N HIS A 647 -38.07 -18.66 -7.26
CA HIS A 647 -36.78 -19.01 -7.89
C HIS A 647 -35.82 -19.77 -6.97
N HIS A 648 -36.31 -20.19 -5.78
CA HIS A 648 -35.50 -20.92 -4.78
C HIS A 648 -34.20 -20.18 -4.40
N ALA A 649 -34.27 -18.84 -4.31
CA ALA A 649 -33.11 -18.00 -4.06
C ALA A 649 -32.44 -18.33 -2.71
N LEU A 650 -31.11 -18.43 -2.71
CA LEU A 650 -30.29 -18.68 -1.52
C LEU A 650 -30.02 -17.35 -0.76
N TRP A 651 -31.10 -16.59 -0.53
CA TRP A 651 -31.00 -15.22 0.00
C TRP A 651 -31.63 -15.09 1.37
N ASN A 652 -31.09 -14.13 2.14
CA ASN A 652 -31.63 -13.75 3.42
C ASN A 652 -31.74 -12.21 3.54
N ILE A 653 -32.62 -11.80 4.44
CA ILE A 653 -32.85 -10.41 4.76
C ILE A 653 -32.49 -10.16 6.21
N ALA A 654 -31.82 -9.04 6.49
CA ALA A 654 -31.52 -8.57 7.83
C ALA A 654 -32.00 -7.13 7.97
N VAL A 655 -32.55 -6.77 9.12
CA VAL A 655 -32.96 -5.40 9.42
C VAL A 655 -32.21 -4.92 10.66
N GLU A 656 -31.53 -3.80 10.55
CA GLU A 656 -30.84 -3.17 11.68
C GLU A 656 -31.77 -2.14 12.31
N PRO A 657 -32.18 -2.37 13.58
CA PRO A 657 -33.09 -1.48 14.27
C PRO A 657 -32.49 -0.09 14.51
N LYS A 658 -33.34 0.93 14.53
CA LYS A 658 -33.01 2.32 14.85
C LYS A 658 -31.87 2.90 13.98
N THR A 659 -31.72 2.39 12.77
CA THR A 659 -30.71 2.89 11.82
C THR A 659 -31.38 3.37 10.54
N GLY A 660 -30.86 4.49 10.03
CA GLY A 660 -31.29 5.08 8.76
C GLY A 660 -30.57 4.46 7.55
N HIS A 661 -30.30 5.29 6.55
CA HIS A 661 -29.70 4.88 5.27
C HIS A 661 -28.21 4.53 5.37
N GLY A 662 -27.48 5.03 6.37
CA GLY A 662 -26.06 4.66 6.60
C GLY A 662 -25.93 3.36 7.40
N PRO A 663 -24.82 2.61 7.22
CA PRO A 663 -24.52 1.47 8.09
C PRO A 663 -24.20 1.95 9.48
N GLY A 664 -24.71 1.24 10.51
CA GLY A 664 -24.25 1.36 11.89
C GLY A 664 -23.02 0.49 12.15
N GLU A 665 -22.39 0.66 13.31
CA GLU A 665 -21.23 -0.17 13.68
C GLU A 665 -21.59 -1.66 13.79
N LYS A 666 -22.81 -2.00 14.15
CA LYS A 666 -23.30 -3.38 14.24
C LYS A 666 -23.52 -4.03 12.87
N THR A 667 -23.60 -3.25 11.80
CA THR A 667 -23.75 -3.76 10.43
C THR A 667 -22.51 -4.54 9.95
N TRP A 668 -21.31 -4.12 10.31
CA TRP A 668 -20.10 -4.72 9.76
C TRP A 668 -19.86 -6.16 10.21
N PRO A 669 -20.06 -6.53 11.47
CA PRO A 669 -19.93 -7.91 11.91
C PRO A 669 -20.80 -8.91 11.12
N ILE A 670 -22.06 -8.58 10.76
CA ILE A 670 -22.89 -9.50 9.97
C ILE A 670 -22.42 -9.59 8.51
N VAL A 671 -21.94 -8.49 7.93
CA VAL A 671 -21.36 -8.49 6.59
C VAL A 671 -20.11 -9.38 6.53
N PHE A 672 -19.23 -9.27 7.52
CA PHE A 672 -17.98 -10.06 7.56
C PHE A 672 -18.24 -11.53 7.90
N SER A 673 -19.19 -11.82 8.77
CA SER A 673 -19.66 -13.18 9.03
C SER A 673 -20.21 -13.82 7.74
N PHE A 674 -21.06 -13.12 7.01
CA PHE A 674 -21.60 -13.60 5.74
C PHE A 674 -20.51 -13.83 4.69
N LEU A 675 -19.56 -12.89 4.54
CA LEU A 675 -18.41 -13.03 3.63
C LEU A 675 -17.60 -14.28 3.97
N ARG A 676 -17.21 -14.44 5.25
CA ARG A 676 -16.40 -15.57 5.72
C ARG A 676 -17.09 -16.90 5.47
N HIS A 677 -18.34 -17.03 5.89
CA HIS A 677 -19.08 -18.30 5.79
C HIS A 677 -19.35 -18.68 4.32
N THR A 678 -19.72 -17.73 3.48
CA THR A 678 -19.95 -17.99 2.05
C THR A 678 -18.64 -18.33 1.33
N PHE A 679 -17.53 -17.68 1.68
CA PHE A 679 -16.20 -18.00 1.15
C PHE A 679 -15.80 -19.44 1.49
N THR A 680 -15.86 -19.79 2.77
CA THR A 680 -15.51 -21.13 3.25
C THR A 680 -16.36 -22.23 2.62
N ALA A 681 -17.65 -21.96 2.43
CA ALA A 681 -18.57 -22.94 1.84
C ALA A 681 -18.35 -23.15 0.35
N ARG A 682 -18.10 -22.06 -0.40
CA ARG A 682 -18.11 -22.10 -1.87
C ARG A 682 -16.75 -22.13 -2.53
N VAL A 683 -15.74 -21.48 -1.95
CA VAL A 683 -14.40 -21.42 -2.55
C VAL A 683 -13.57 -22.63 -2.11
N PRO A 684 -13.14 -23.49 -3.03
CA PRO A 684 -12.28 -24.63 -2.68
C PRO A 684 -10.92 -24.19 -2.13
N THR A 685 -10.30 -25.03 -1.31
CA THR A 685 -8.99 -24.76 -0.70
C THR A 685 -7.81 -25.06 -1.64
N ASP A 686 -8.03 -25.92 -2.61
CA ASP A 686 -7.03 -26.61 -3.44
C ASP A 686 -7.04 -26.17 -4.92
N THR A 687 -7.70 -25.05 -5.24
CA THR A 687 -7.80 -24.57 -6.61
C THR A 687 -6.69 -23.60 -6.98
N ASP A 688 -6.12 -23.81 -8.17
CA ASP A 688 -5.18 -22.90 -8.79
C ASP A 688 -5.89 -22.01 -9.85
N ALA A 689 -6.21 -20.78 -9.47
CA ALA A 689 -6.79 -19.79 -10.37
C ALA A 689 -5.83 -19.33 -11.49
N LYS A 690 -4.57 -19.75 -11.48
CA LYS A 690 -3.60 -19.45 -12.55
C LYS A 690 -3.93 -20.18 -13.84
N THR A 691 -4.60 -21.32 -13.76
CA THR A 691 -4.92 -22.17 -14.90
C THR A 691 -6.30 -21.90 -15.53
N GLY A 692 -7.14 -21.10 -14.87
CA GLY A 692 -8.49 -20.75 -15.36
C GLY A 692 -9.47 -20.44 -14.23
N PRO A 693 -10.75 -20.14 -14.58
CA PRO A 693 -11.76 -19.80 -13.59
C PRO A 693 -11.98 -20.89 -12.54
N VAL A 694 -11.97 -20.51 -11.28
CA VAL A 694 -12.20 -21.40 -10.14
C VAL A 694 -13.67 -21.86 -10.15
N LYS A 695 -13.88 -23.18 -10.16
CA LYS A 695 -15.22 -23.77 -10.04
C LYS A 695 -15.70 -23.69 -8.59
N LEU A 696 -16.70 -22.89 -8.34
CA LEU A 696 -17.32 -22.75 -7.02
C LEU A 696 -18.12 -24.00 -6.63
N ARG A 697 -18.09 -24.38 -5.34
CA ARG A 697 -18.92 -25.46 -4.83
C ARG A 697 -20.37 -25.06 -4.88
N PRO A 698 -21.27 -25.92 -5.43
CA PRO A 698 -22.70 -25.66 -5.42
C PRO A 698 -23.27 -25.77 -4.01
N LEU A 699 -24.35 -25.05 -3.76
CA LEU A 699 -25.14 -25.15 -2.52
C LEU A 699 -26.55 -25.58 -2.88
N THR A 700 -27.19 -26.31 -1.98
CA THR A 700 -28.61 -26.68 -2.09
C THR A 700 -29.43 -25.99 -0.98
N LEU A 701 -30.72 -25.89 -1.18
CA LEU A 701 -31.61 -25.33 -0.16
C LEU A 701 -31.53 -26.12 1.16
N GLU A 702 -31.49 -27.44 1.04
CA GLU A 702 -31.49 -28.38 2.16
C GLU A 702 -30.21 -28.34 2.97
N SER A 703 -29.10 -27.88 2.40
CA SER A 703 -27.81 -27.77 3.09
C SER A 703 -27.76 -26.61 4.09
N GLY A 704 -28.75 -25.71 4.03
CA GLY A 704 -28.78 -24.49 4.86
C GLY A 704 -29.73 -24.59 6.07
N HIS A 705 -29.88 -23.46 6.70
CA HIS A 705 -30.86 -23.16 7.76
C HIS A 705 -31.88 -22.18 7.23
N LEU A 706 -33.02 -22.11 7.89
CA LEU A 706 -34.05 -21.13 7.61
C LEU A 706 -34.23 -20.19 8.81
N GLY A 707 -34.40 -18.91 8.51
CA GLY A 707 -34.69 -17.87 9.48
C GLY A 707 -36.06 -17.25 9.24
N GLN A 708 -36.80 -17.00 10.31
CA GLN A 708 -38.05 -16.26 10.26
C GLN A 708 -37.78 -14.82 9.81
N ASN A 709 -38.54 -14.33 8.81
CA ASN A 709 -38.32 -12.97 8.30
C ASN A 709 -38.74 -11.91 9.35
N TRP A 710 -38.04 -10.78 9.27
CA TRP A 710 -38.38 -9.58 10.04
C TRP A 710 -39.83 -9.17 9.83
N GLN A 711 -40.48 -8.77 10.92
CA GLN A 711 -41.85 -8.29 10.89
C GLN A 711 -41.89 -6.80 11.19
N THR A 712 -42.70 -6.05 10.46
CA THR A 712 -42.95 -4.62 10.66
C THR A 712 -43.77 -4.41 11.95
N LYS A 713 -43.14 -4.63 13.12
CA LYS A 713 -43.72 -4.32 14.44
C LYS A 713 -42.98 -3.14 15.05
N PRO A 714 -43.65 -2.22 15.71
CA PRO A 714 -42.98 -1.19 16.50
C PRO A 714 -42.09 -1.83 17.57
N GLY A 715 -40.82 -1.43 17.67
CA GLY A 715 -40.02 -1.75 18.84
C GLY A 715 -38.63 -2.35 18.64
N GLY A 716 -38.06 -2.34 17.46
CA GLY A 716 -36.63 -2.63 17.31
C GLY A 716 -36.30 -4.12 17.16
N TYR A 717 -35.30 -4.61 17.88
CA TYR A 717 -34.77 -5.96 17.76
C TYR A 717 -35.82 -7.07 17.98
N GLN A 718 -35.72 -8.14 17.18
CA GLN A 718 -36.68 -9.26 17.22
C GLN A 718 -35.94 -10.58 17.42
N LYS A 719 -36.45 -11.43 18.29
CA LYS A 719 -35.96 -12.81 18.44
C LYS A 719 -36.62 -13.69 17.39
N LEU A 720 -35.95 -13.79 16.23
CA LEU A 720 -36.42 -14.57 15.08
C LEU A 720 -35.97 -16.03 15.22
N LEU A 721 -36.88 -16.97 14.88
CA LEU A 721 -36.56 -18.39 14.88
C LEU A 721 -35.55 -18.72 13.79
N THR A 722 -34.55 -19.54 14.11
CA THR A 722 -33.64 -20.17 13.12
C THR A 722 -33.59 -21.67 13.39
N THR A 723 -33.72 -22.48 12.34
CA THR A 723 -33.61 -23.94 12.40
C THR A 723 -32.97 -24.51 11.14
N PRO A 724 -32.46 -25.75 11.17
CA PRO A 724 -32.11 -26.47 9.95
C PRO A 724 -33.29 -26.49 8.97
N PHE A 725 -33.00 -26.46 7.66
CA PHE A 725 -34.02 -26.37 6.60
C PHE A 725 -35.18 -27.34 6.79
N ASN A 726 -34.90 -28.61 7.09
CA ASN A 726 -35.94 -29.64 7.25
C ASN A 726 -36.80 -29.49 8.49
N ALA A 727 -36.30 -28.83 9.53
CA ALA A 727 -36.94 -28.65 10.82
C ALA A 727 -37.74 -27.32 10.93
N PHE A 728 -37.79 -26.50 9.88
CA PHE A 728 -38.47 -25.21 9.93
C PHE A 728 -39.99 -25.40 9.97
N PRO A 729 -40.68 -24.83 10.98
CA PRO A 729 -42.09 -25.18 11.27
C PRO A 729 -43.11 -24.43 10.40
N SER A 730 -42.70 -23.43 9.64
CA SER A 730 -43.57 -22.57 8.84
C SER A 730 -43.29 -22.76 7.33
N ASP A 731 -43.89 -21.92 6.49
CA ASP A 731 -43.61 -21.97 5.03
C ASP A 731 -42.13 -21.73 4.72
N LYS A 732 -41.46 -22.79 4.30
CA LYS A 732 -40.04 -22.82 3.96
C LYS A 732 -39.72 -21.97 2.73
N SER A 733 -40.69 -21.81 1.82
CA SER A 733 -40.48 -21.15 0.54
C SER A 733 -40.27 -19.64 0.70
N THR A 734 -40.75 -19.04 1.78
CA THR A 734 -40.67 -17.60 2.01
C THR A 734 -39.66 -17.19 3.09
N ALA A 735 -39.16 -18.16 3.87
CA ALA A 735 -38.20 -17.89 4.95
C ALA A 735 -36.83 -17.41 4.41
N SER A 736 -36.10 -16.62 5.18
CA SER A 736 -34.70 -16.28 4.88
C SER A 736 -33.84 -17.54 4.86
N TRP A 737 -33.09 -17.76 3.78
CA TRP A 737 -32.15 -18.88 3.70
C TRP A 737 -30.81 -18.48 4.31
N LEU A 738 -30.32 -19.29 5.24
CA LEU A 738 -29.09 -19.05 6.01
C LEU A 738 -28.11 -20.17 5.71
N LEU A 739 -26.87 -19.81 5.43
CA LEU A 739 -25.87 -20.70 4.85
C LEU A 739 -25.59 -21.96 5.68
N ASN A 740 -25.44 -21.82 7.00
CA ASN A 740 -25.14 -22.90 7.95
C ASN A 740 -25.57 -22.49 9.38
N ALA A 741 -25.34 -23.40 10.35
CA ALA A 741 -25.73 -23.17 11.74
C ALA A 741 -25.01 -21.99 12.38
N ASP A 742 -23.73 -21.78 12.10
CA ASP A 742 -22.94 -20.70 12.72
C ASP A 742 -23.34 -19.35 12.17
N TYR A 743 -23.47 -19.22 10.85
CA TYR A 743 -24.03 -18.00 10.26
C TYR A 743 -25.46 -17.72 10.74
N ALA A 744 -26.28 -18.77 10.95
CA ALA A 744 -27.62 -18.59 11.46
C ALA A 744 -27.64 -18.05 12.90
N LYS A 745 -26.68 -18.44 13.74
CA LYS A 745 -26.49 -17.84 15.09
C LYS A 745 -26.14 -16.36 15.01
N ASP A 746 -25.19 -16.00 14.13
CA ASP A 746 -24.77 -14.61 13.93
C ASP A 746 -25.92 -13.76 13.40
N TRP A 747 -26.65 -14.27 12.39
CA TRP A 747 -27.82 -13.61 11.83
C TRP A 747 -28.94 -13.42 12.87
N GLN A 748 -29.18 -14.43 13.70
CA GLN A 748 -30.16 -14.36 14.78
C GLN A 748 -29.74 -13.36 15.86
N ALA A 749 -28.46 -13.35 16.27
CA ALA A 749 -27.92 -12.41 17.24
C ALA A 749 -28.03 -10.96 16.73
N PHE A 750 -27.70 -10.74 15.46
CA PHE A 750 -27.88 -9.43 14.82
C PHE A 750 -29.33 -8.93 14.89
N GLN A 751 -30.31 -9.81 14.63
CA GLN A 751 -31.73 -9.47 14.68
C GLN A 751 -32.24 -9.29 16.11
N ARG A 752 -31.68 -10.04 17.08
CA ARG A 752 -32.14 -10.04 18.48
C ARG A 752 -31.66 -8.82 19.26
N ASP A 753 -30.40 -8.42 19.13
CA ASP A 753 -29.77 -7.36 19.92
C ASP A 753 -28.64 -6.61 19.16
N GLY A 754 -28.34 -7.03 17.94
CA GLY A 754 -27.27 -6.49 17.13
C GLY A 754 -25.87 -6.94 17.57
N GLU A 755 -25.77 -7.77 18.60
CA GLU A 755 -24.48 -8.25 19.10
C GLU A 755 -24.14 -9.61 18.47
N ILE A 756 -23.15 -9.63 17.58
CA ILE A 756 -22.56 -10.85 17.05
C ILE A 756 -21.33 -11.16 17.89
N ASN A 757 -21.28 -12.37 18.45
CA ASN A 757 -20.11 -12.83 19.19
C ASN A 757 -18.88 -12.74 18.28
N LYS A 758 -17.87 -11.99 18.72
CA LYS A 758 -16.58 -11.97 18.03
C LYS A 758 -16.06 -13.39 17.99
N PRO A 759 -15.61 -13.90 16.83
CA PRO A 759 -14.96 -15.18 16.81
C PRO A 759 -13.72 -15.13 17.72
N HIS A 760 -13.60 -16.13 18.58
CA HIS A 760 -12.44 -16.32 19.46
C HIS A 760 -11.18 -16.58 18.68
#